data_9255a14ecaa7d4b6ca6c8409ef0c42ed
#
_entry.id   9255a14ecaa7d4b6ca6c8409ef0c42ed
#
_cell.length_a   1.000
_cell.length_b   1.000
_cell.length_c   1.000
_cell.angle_alpha   90.00
_cell.angle_beta   90.00
_cell.angle_gamma   90.00
#
_symmetry.space_group_name_H-M   'P 1'
#
loop_
_entity.id
_entity.type
_entity.pdbx_description
1 polymer ?
#
loop_
_entity_poly.entity_id
_entity_poly.type
_entity_poly.pdbx_seq_one_letter_code
_entity_poly.pdbx_strand_id
1 'polypeptide(L)'
;MPESVADDRIEALLEGLNAPQREAVTHGDGPLLILAGAGSGKTRVLTHRIAWLVQTGRARAGELLAITFTNKAAQEMRERVELLLGHSTRGMWVMTFHAACARIMRAEAPRLGYTRQYTIYDQADSRRLVKRCIDELGVDPKRFTPAAVQSQISAAKNWLRDAEAYRQQVGSFFEQTVADVYELYERDLHRMNAMDFDDLLFRTVNVLELFPEVRARYAASFRHVLVDEYQDTNHAQYRLLQLLAGEHRRLAVVGDDDQCLVEGTLVTMADGTKRPIERVQVGDEVLSSYGSGDMRAARVTDVFASRCTDGIRIRTRGGREIVSTPEHTHFAGSEGGSHDLTVTLCGGRPVAARGSGVARRRQSTTLVPHRVALGGRESAFADFGAAARFARHAAQATNARVRFAARLGTRASLPFMPASSVRPGMAMFTEDGGYDIVESVEPVELDKPVYDLNVQHTHNFVAAGLITHNSVYSFRQADIRNILDFQEDYPDAHVVRLEQNYRSTQTILSVANAVISHNRGRMGKSLWTDLGEGDPVKVRELDDEHAEARYVVGEIERLVDEGVSRSEIAVFYRTNAQSRVLEDTLVRREIGYQVIGGTKFYERAEIKDAVAYLTVLGNPQDVVSFTRIANAPKRGIGQTSLSRVLAHAETMGESVWDVAAQAHTVPGLGTAAVRAFERFMATMAALRERAEQRVPVGDLLEALLSETGYVDALEAERTFEAQGRIENLEQLVEAAREFDARGPASGEGEATLDTYLQETMLRADADDRRDDEGLVTLMTLHNAKGL
;
A
#
# COMPACT_ATOMS: atom_id res chain seq x y z
N MET A 1 40.85 -13.14 21.39
CA MET A 1 41.18 -13.65 20.05
C MET A 1 42.42 -12.90 19.59
N PRO A 2 43.44 -13.54 18.93
CA PRO A 2 44.56 -12.79 18.37
C PRO A 2 44.07 -11.82 17.30
N GLU A 3 44.60 -10.60 17.30
CA GLU A 3 44.24 -9.51 16.36
C GLU A 3 44.28 -9.94 14.89
N SER A 4 45.20 -10.81 14.49
CA SER A 4 45.33 -11.31 13.12
C SER A 4 44.11 -12.10 12.60
N VAL A 5 43.40 -12.85 13.46
CA VAL A 5 42.22 -13.63 13.05
C VAL A 5 40.95 -12.75 12.91
N ALA A 6 40.93 -11.63 13.62
CA ALA A 6 39.84 -10.64 13.49
C ALA A 6 39.99 -9.84 12.18
N ASP A 7 41.23 -9.48 11.84
CA ASP A 7 41.52 -8.74 10.59
C ASP A 7 41.23 -9.58 9.35
N ASP A 8 41.59 -10.89 9.34
CA ASP A 8 41.30 -11.81 8.25
C ASP A 8 39.79 -11.99 8.02
N ARG A 9 38.97 -12.00 9.07
CA ARG A 9 37.50 -12.10 8.95
C ARG A 9 36.90 -10.83 8.40
N ILE A 10 37.37 -9.66 8.81
CA ILE A 10 36.91 -8.37 8.31
C ILE A 10 37.26 -8.23 6.82
N GLU A 11 38.47 -8.64 6.40
CA GLU A 11 38.87 -8.60 5.00
C GLU A 11 38.02 -9.54 4.14
N ALA A 12 37.75 -10.77 4.63
CA ALA A 12 36.84 -11.73 3.98
C ALA A 12 35.41 -11.18 3.85
N LEU A 13 34.90 -10.43 4.85
CA LEU A 13 33.61 -9.79 4.79
C LEU A 13 33.55 -8.70 3.69
N LEU A 14 34.66 -8.02 3.45
CA LEU A 14 34.74 -6.93 2.47
C LEU A 14 35.13 -7.42 1.07
N GLU A 15 35.49 -8.70 0.94
CA GLU A 15 35.82 -9.31 -0.36
C GLU A 15 34.60 -9.31 -1.29
N GLY A 16 34.84 -9.01 -2.56
CA GLY A 16 33.79 -8.95 -3.58
C GLY A 16 32.89 -7.71 -3.53
N LEU A 17 33.13 -6.75 -2.62
CA LEU A 17 32.51 -5.43 -2.65
C LEU A 17 33.32 -4.49 -3.54
N ASN A 18 32.64 -3.74 -4.40
CA ASN A 18 33.29 -2.65 -5.15
C ASN A 18 33.66 -1.47 -4.23
N ALA A 19 34.44 -0.51 -4.74
CA ALA A 19 34.95 0.58 -3.91
C ALA A 19 33.83 1.42 -3.23
N PRO A 20 32.75 1.88 -3.91
CA PRO A 20 31.64 2.57 -3.26
C PRO A 20 30.89 1.72 -2.24
N GLN A 21 30.69 0.42 -2.53
CA GLN A 21 30.04 -0.49 -1.58
C GLN A 21 30.90 -0.66 -0.32
N ARG A 22 32.22 -0.86 -0.49
CA ARG A 22 33.17 -0.96 0.64
C ARG A 22 33.19 0.33 1.46
N GLU A 23 33.18 1.49 0.82
CA GLU A 23 33.10 2.81 1.47
C GLU A 23 31.82 2.91 2.35
N ALA A 24 30.64 2.58 1.78
CA ALA A 24 29.39 2.62 2.51
C ALA A 24 29.35 1.63 3.69
N VAL A 25 29.91 0.41 3.51
CA VAL A 25 29.99 -0.61 4.58
C VAL A 25 30.88 -0.16 5.72
N THR A 26 32.05 0.41 5.43
CA THR A 26 33.07 0.78 6.42
C THR A 26 32.94 2.21 6.94
N HIS A 27 31.93 2.98 6.48
CA HIS A 27 31.68 4.30 7.01
C HIS A 27 31.51 4.27 8.53
N GLY A 28 32.18 5.18 9.22
CA GLY A 28 32.23 5.24 10.68
C GLY A 28 30.95 5.70 11.34
N ASP A 29 31.08 6.56 12.34
CA ASP A 29 29.97 7.19 13.03
C ASP A 29 29.43 8.38 12.23
N GLY A 30 28.15 8.67 12.35
CA GLY A 30 27.46 9.76 11.68
C GLY A 30 26.40 9.31 10.67
N PRO A 31 25.64 10.25 10.13
CA PRO A 31 24.60 9.94 9.15
C PRO A 31 25.20 9.56 7.79
N LEU A 32 24.63 8.52 7.18
CA LEU A 32 25.05 7.97 5.89
C LEU A 32 23.86 7.88 4.95
N LEU A 33 23.95 8.52 3.79
CA LEU A 33 23.01 8.39 2.70
C LEU A 33 23.61 7.57 1.56
N ILE A 34 22.95 6.48 1.18
CA ILE A 34 23.37 5.62 0.08
C ILE A 34 22.35 5.77 -1.05
N LEU A 35 22.74 6.47 -2.11
CA LEU A 35 21.93 6.62 -3.32
C LEU A 35 22.22 5.44 -4.25
N ALA A 36 21.22 4.59 -4.44
CA ALA A 36 21.40 3.30 -5.08
C ALA A 36 20.22 2.95 -5.98
N GLY A 37 20.48 2.73 -7.26
CA GLY A 37 19.47 2.24 -8.18
C GLY A 37 19.09 0.77 -7.94
N ALA A 38 18.04 0.31 -8.62
CA ALA A 38 17.64 -1.09 -8.58
C ALA A 38 18.80 -2.00 -9.02
N GLY A 39 19.02 -3.12 -8.29
CA GLY A 39 20.06 -4.11 -8.63
C GLY A 39 21.51 -3.69 -8.34
N SER A 40 21.77 -2.52 -7.76
CA SER A 40 23.12 -2.04 -7.40
C SER A 40 23.66 -2.62 -6.08
N GLY A 41 22.89 -3.50 -5.43
CA GLY A 41 23.31 -4.18 -4.19
C GLY A 41 22.93 -3.43 -2.92
N LYS A 42 21.85 -2.63 -2.90
CA LYS A 42 21.31 -1.94 -1.71
C LYS A 42 21.29 -2.82 -0.46
N THR A 43 20.53 -3.90 -0.52
CA THR A 43 20.41 -4.85 0.59
C THR A 43 21.75 -5.53 0.93
N ARG A 44 22.59 -5.81 -0.09
CA ARG A 44 23.94 -6.36 0.15
C ARG A 44 24.80 -5.40 0.97
N VAL A 45 24.80 -4.12 0.65
CA VAL A 45 25.57 -3.11 1.40
C VAL A 45 25.04 -3.00 2.84
N LEU A 46 23.72 -2.97 3.05
CA LEU A 46 23.15 -2.92 4.40
C LEU A 46 23.50 -4.18 5.23
N THR A 47 23.38 -5.37 4.66
CA THR A 47 23.72 -6.62 5.36
C THR A 47 25.21 -6.72 5.71
N HIS A 48 26.09 -6.32 4.79
CA HIS A 48 27.55 -6.27 5.07
C HIS A 48 27.89 -5.19 6.10
N ARG A 49 27.21 -4.03 6.07
CA ARG A 49 27.40 -2.99 7.09
C ARG A 49 26.98 -3.47 8.48
N ILE A 50 25.83 -4.14 8.59
CA ILE A 50 25.39 -4.76 9.85
C ILE A 50 26.45 -5.74 10.36
N ALA A 51 26.89 -6.67 9.50
CA ALA A 51 27.90 -7.65 9.86
C ALA A 51 29.25 -7.00 10.25
N TRP A 52 29.66 -5.96 9.52
CA TRP A 52 30.88 -5.21 9.83
C TRP A 52 30.81 -4.50 11.18
N LEU A 53 29.69 -3.84 11.50
CA LEU A 53 29.48 -3.18 12.81
C LEU A 53 29.59 -4.18 13.97
N VAL A 54 29.07 -5.39 13.81
CA VAL A 54 29.13 -6.45 14.80
C VAL A 54 30.53 -7.03 14.91
N GLN A 55 31.19 -7.40 13.79
CA GLN A 55 32.52 -8.04 13.79
C GLN A 55 33.60 -7.09 14.26
N THR A 56 33.51 -5.80 13.99
CA THR A 56 34.44 -4.78 14.49
C THR A 56 34.17 -4.36 15.93
N GLY A 57 33.13 -4.91 16.59
CA GLY A 57 32.78 -4.58 17.98
C GLY A 57 32.20 -3.14 18.15
N ARG A 58 31.85 -2.46 17.05
CA ARG A 58 31.24 -1.11 17.08
C ARG A 58 29.81 -1.14 17.59
N ALA A 59 29.10 -2.25 17.37
CA ALA A 59 27.77 -2.49 17.91
C ALA A 59 27.59 -3.95 18.31
N ARG A 60 26.77 -4.19 19.32
CA ARG A 60 26.25 -5.53 19.64
C ARG A 60 24.99 -5.78 18.81
N ALA A 61 24.63 -7.06 18.58
CA ALA A 61 23.43 -7.42 17.83
C ALA A 61 22.15 -6.69 18.34
N GLY A 62 21.93 -6.65 19.65
CA GLY A 62 20.78 -5.95 20.25
C GLY A 62 20.81 -4.41 20.20
N GLU A 63 21.92 -3.81 19.76
CA GLU A 63 22.05 -2.35 19.59
C GLU A 63 21.76 -1.89 18.15
N LEU A 64 21.33 -2.81 17.28
CA LEU A 64 21.04 -2.57 15.86
C LEU A 64 19.53 -2.65 15.59
N LEU A 65 19.01 -1.64 14.90
CA LEU A 65 17.66 -1.63 14.34
C LEU A 65 17.79 -1.49 12.81
N ALA A 66 17.43 -2.55 12.09
CA ALA A 66 17.37 -2.55 10.63
C ALA A 66 15.91 -2.64 10.18
N ILE A 67 15.46 -1.65 9.40
CA ILE A 67 14.07 -1.52 8.98
C ILE A 67 13.96 -1.66 7.47
N THR A 68 12.95 -2.42 7.03
CA THR A 68 12.57 -2.60 5.63
C THR A 68 11.03 -2.53 5.48
N PHE A 69 10.51 -2.60 4.25
CA PHE A 69 9.07 -2.42 4.00
C PHE A 69 8.26 -3.72 3.98
N THR A 70 8.89 -4.89 3.73
CA THR A 70 8.20 -6.18 3.70
C THR A 70 8.83 -7.18 4.67
N ASN A 71 8.02 -8.10 5.20
CA ASN A 71 8.52 -9.14 6.10
C ASN A 71 9.49 -10.08 5.39
N LYS A 72 9.26 -10.38 4.11
CA LYS A 72 10.17 -11.18 3.29
C LYS A 72 11.54 -10.51 3.19
N ALA A 73 11.61 -9.22 2.85
CA ALA A 73 12.88 -8.49 2.82
C ALA A 73 13.57 -8.46 4.19
N ALA A 74 12.81 -8.35 5.28
CA ALA A 74 13.35 -8.44 6.64
C ALA A 74 13.93 -9.83 6.94
N GLN A 75 13.25 -10.89 6.52
CA GLN A 75 13.72 -12.26 6.69
C GLN A 75 14.97 -12.53 5.86
N GLU A 76 14.97 -12.20 4.57
CA GLU A 76 16.15 -12.34 3.71
C GLU A 76 17.36 -11.55 4.24
N MET A 77 17.12 -10.33 4.73
CA MET A 77 18.17 -9.52 5.35
C MET A 77 18.73 -10.21 6.58
N ARG A 78 17.90 -10.81 7.42
CA ARG A 78 18.31 -11.56 8.62
C ARG A 78 19.15 -12.78 8.27
N GLU A 79 18.67 -13.62 7.35
CA GLU A 79 19.36 -14.82 6.88
C GLU A 79 20.74 -14.50 6.29
N ARG A 80 20.83 -13.45 5.47
CA ARG A 80 22.10 -12.98 4.90
C ARG A 80 23.06 -12.47 5.97
N VAL A 81 22.57 -11.76 6.99
CA VAL A 81 23.41 -11.30 8.10
C VAL A 81 23.89 -12.48 8.94
N GLU A 82 23.05 -13.47 9.22
CA GLU A 82 23.43 -14.70 9.93
C GLU A 82 24.49 -15.52 9.17
N LEU A 83 24.34 -15.61 7.85
CA LEU A 83 25.34 -16.25 6.99
C LEU A 83 26.69 -15.53 7.07
N LEU A 84 26.70 -14.19 7.01
CA LEU A 84 27.92 -13.37 7.07
C LEU A 84 28.59 -13.42 8.44
N LEU A 85 27.82 -13.52 9.51
CA LEU A 85 28.34 -13.60 10.88
C LEU A 85 28.75 -15.03 11.31
N GLY A 86 28.17 -16.07 10.66
CA GLY A 86 28.37 -17.47 11.00
C GLY A 86 27.68 -17.91 12.30
N HIS A 87 26.75 -17.10 12.83
CA HIS A 87 25.96 -17.42 14.02
C HIS A 87 24.62 -16.65 14.00
N SER A 88 23.67 -17.11 14.83
CA SER A 88 22.36 -16.50 14.95
C SER A 88 22.41 -15.06 15.46
N THR A 89 21.52 -14.21 14.89
CA THR A 89 21.36 -12.78 15.22
C THR A 89 20.32 -12.55 16.32
N ARG A 90 20.13 -13.50 17.24
CA ARG A 90 19.17 -13.34 18.36
C ARG A 90 19.38 -11.99 19.07
N GLY A 91 18.27 -11.26 19.26
CA GLY A 91 18.25 -9.93 19.87
C GLY A 91 18.42 -8.76 18.89
N MET A 92 18.79 -8.99 17.63
CA MET A 92 18.82 -7.94 16.60
C MET A 92 17.39 -7.63 16.10
N TRP A 93 17.08 -6.36 15.91
CA TRP A 93 15.81 -5.94 15.35
C TRP A 93 15.97 -5.75 13.83
N VAL A 94 15.64 -6.79 13.07
CA VAL A 94 15.54 -6.74 11.59
C VAL A 94 14.08 -7.00 11.23
N MET A 95 13.32 -5.95 10.91
CA MET A 95 11.86 -6.04 10.76
C MET A 95 11.28 -4.86 9.97
N THR A 96 9.96 -4.90 9.72
CA THR A 96 9.23 -3.77 9.11
C THR A 96 8.96 -2.65 10.12
N PHE A 97 8.65 -1.42 9.62
CA PHE A 97 8.21 -0.30 10.47
C PHE A 97 7.06 -0.71 11.40
N HIS A 98 6.02 -1.33 10.84
CA HIS A 98 4.85 -1.73 11.63
C HIS A 98 5.18 -2.80 12.66
N ALA A 99 6.04 -3.76 12.34
CA ALA A 99 6.48 -4.78 13.30
C ALA A 99 7.29 -4.17 14.45
N ALA A 100 8.19 -3.23 14.16
CA ALA A 100 8.94 -2.50 15.19
C ALA A 100 8.00 -1.68 16.11
N CYS A 101 7.06 -0.94 15.52
CA CYS A 101 6.06 -0.19 16.26
C CYS A 101 5.15 -1.09 17.10
N ALA A 102 4.65 -2.19 16.54
CA ALA A 102 3.83 -3.15 17.28
C ALA A 102 4.59 -3.72 18.49
N ARG A 103 5.89 -4.05 18.31
CA ARG A 103 6.74 -4.55 19.41
C ARG A 103 6.97 -3.48 20.50
N ILE A 104 7.20 -2.22 20.12
CA ILE A 104 7.30 -1.10 21.06
C ILE A 104 5.95 -0.93 21.80
N MET A 105 4.84 -0.91 21.07
CA MET A 105 3.51 -0.72 21.66
C MET A 105 3.09 -1.87 22.57
N ARG A 106 3.51 -3.13 22.35
CA ARG A 106 3.27 -4.22 23.30
C ARG A 106 3.88 -3.93 24.68
N ALA A 107 5.00 -3.20 24.74
CA ALA A 107 5.61 -2.79 25.99
C ALA A 107 4.95 -1.53 26.58
N GLU A 108 4.66 -0.52 25.74
CA GLU A 108 4.34 0.83 26.14
C GLU A 108 2.85 1.21 26.08
N ALA A 109 1.98 0.40 25.46
CA ALA A 109 0.54 0.66 25.31
C ALA A 109 -0.17 1.08 26.62
N PRO A 110 0.18 0.54 27.81
CA PRO A 110 -0.42 0.98 29.07
C PRO A 110 -0.25 2.46 29.39
N ARG A 111 0.77 3.12 28.83
CA ARG A 111 0.99 4.57 28.98
C ARG A 111 -0.05 5.42 28.28
N LEU A 112 -0.68 4.86 27.23
CA LEU A 112 -1.76 5.51 26.48
C LEU A 112 -3.16 4.96 26.83
N GLY A 113 -3.29 4.16 27.90
CA GLY A 113 -4.55 3.61 28.36
C GLY A 113 -5.01 2.33 27.67
N TYR A 114 -4.19 1.74 26.78
CA TYR A 114 -4.45 0.42 26.19
C TYR A 114 -3.90 -0.69 27.08
N THR A 115 -4.43 -1.89 26.95
CA THR A 115 -3.76 -3.07 27.50
C THR A 115 -2.71 -3.60 26.51
N ARG A 116 -1.82 -4.47 27.01
CA ARG A 116 -0.82 -5.10 26.13
C ARG A 116 -1.43 -6.04 25.10
N GLN A 117 -2.61 -6.58 25.35
CA GLN A 117 -3.37 -7.49 24.48
C GLN A 117 -4.31 -6.72 23.52
N TYR A 118 -3.90 -5.55 23.02
CA TYR A 118 -4.71 -4.83 22.05
C TYR A 118 -4.80 -5.60 20.72
N THR A 119 -5.95 -5.47 20.06
CA THR A 119 -6.18 -6.04 18.72
C THR A 119 -5.64 -5.11 17.64
N ILE A 120 -5.05 -5.66 16.59
CA ILE A 120 -4.66 -4.89 15.39
C ILE A 120 -5.76 -5.09 14.34
N TYR A 121 -6.41 -4.00 13.92
CA TYR A 121 -7.44 -4.01 12.90
C TYR A 121 -6.83 -3.90 11.49
N ASP A 122 -7.24 -4.80 10.60
CA ASP A 122 -6.92 -4.70 9.19
C ASP A 122 -7.78 -3.62 8.49
N GLN A 123 -7.55 -3.44 7.18
CA GLN A 123 -8.30 -2.45 6.40
C GLN A 123 -9.81 -2.75 6.35
N ALA A 124 -10.21 -4.02 6.38
CA ALA A 124 -11.62 -4.41 6.31
C ALA A 124 -12.31 -4.18 7.67
N ASP A 125 -11.63 -4.47 8.78
CA ASP A 125 -12.15 -4.25 10.14
C ASP A 125 -12.26 -2.76 10.44
N SER A 126 -11.22 -1.98 10.09
CA SER A 126 -11.23 -0.52 10.16
C SER A 126 -12.39 0.07 9.36
N ARG A 127 -12.62 -0.42 8.14
CA ARG A 127 -13.75 0.02 7.30
C ARG A 127 -15.11 -0.32 7.87
N ARG A 128 -15.24 -1.49 8.54
CA ARG A 128 -16.48 -1.88 9.25
C ARG A 128 -16.75 -0.95 10.42
N LEU A 129 -15.70 -0.61 11.18
CA LEU A 129 -15.81 0.33 12.30
C LEU A 129 -16.19 1.74 11.81
N VAL A 130 -15.51 2.26 10.78
CA VAL A 130 -15.87 3.55 10.15
C VAL A 130 -17.32 3.55 9.67
N LYS A 131 -17.79 2.46 9.04
CA LYS A 131 -19.19 2.32 8.64
C LYS A 131 -20.15 2.43 9.83
N ARG A 132 -19.83 1.76 10.95
CA ARG A 132 -20.62 1.84 12.18
C ARG A 132 -20.68 3.27 12.72
N CYS A 133 -19.56 3.98 12.74
CA CYS A 133 -19.52 5.38 13.17
C CYS A 133 -20.36 6.30 12.25
N ILE A 134 -20.34 6.08 10.94
CA ILE A 134 -21.19 6.81 9.97
C ILE A 134 -22.68 6.56 10.25
N ASP A 135 -23.05 5.29 10.47
CA ASP A 135 -24.42 4.89 10.76
C ASP A 135 -24.90 5.49 12.12
N GLU A 136 -24.04 5.52 13.16
CA GLU A 136 -24.33 6.09 14.49
C GLU A 136 -24.55 7.60 14.43
N LEU A 137 -23.76 8.33 13.63
CA LEU A 137 -23.92 9.76 13.41
C LEU A 137 -25.10 10.12 12.47
N GLY A 138 -25.82 9.10 11.94
CA GLY A 138 -26.94 9.31 11.04
C GLY A 138 -26.55 9.96 9.70
N VAL A 139 -25.29 9.82 9.28
CA VAL A 139 -24.76 10.39 8.05
C VAL A 139 -25.07 9.50 6.85
N ASP A 140 -25.46 10.08 5.71
CA ASP A 140 -25.76 9.30 4.49
C ASP A 140 -24.52 8.54 3.96
N PRO A 141 -24.46 7.19 4.05
CA PRO A 141 -23.31 6.40 3.62
C PRO A 141 -23.09 6.39 2.10
N LYS A 142 -24.05 6.88 1.30
CA LYS A 142 -23.87 7.04 -0.15
C LYS A 142 -23.06 8.29 -0.48
N ARG A 143 -23.20 9.33 0.33
CA ARG A 143 -22.46 10.58 0.21
C ARG A 143 -21.08 10.49 0.89
N PHE A 144 -21.03 9.81 2.04
CA PHE A 144 -19.83 9.60 2.84
C PHE A 144 -19.50 8.11 2.87
N THR A 145 -18.86 7.63 1.79
CA THR A 145 -18.55 6.21 1.72
C THR A 145 -17.49 5.83 2.78
N PRO A 146 -17.64 4.69 3.47
CA PRO A 146 -16.68 4.27 4.48
C PRO A 146 -15.24 4.24 3.97
N ALA A 147 -15.03 3.89 2.70
CA ALA A 147 -13.70 3.88 2.09
C ALA A 147 -13.08 5.28 1.95
N ALA A 148 -13.89 6.29 1.55
CA ALA A 148 -13.40 7.66 1.43
C ALA A 148 -13.10 8.28 2.79
N VAL A 149 -13.95 8.05 3.80
CA VAL A 149 -13.74 8.51 5.18
C VAL A 149 -12.51 7.85 5.78
N GLN A 150 -12.37 6.52 5.65
CA GLN A 150 -11.20 5.78 6.12
C GLN A 150 -9.90 6.32 5.50
N SER A 151 -9.89 6.61 4.19
CA SER A 151 -8.72 7.17 3.50
C SER A 151 -8.30 8.52 4.09
N GLN A 152 -9.25 9.39 4.48
CA GLN A 152 -8.95 10.68 5.12
C GLN A 152 -8.39 10.50 6.54
N ILE A 153 -8.95 9.56 7.32
CA ILE A 153 -8.46 9.25 8.67
C ILE A 153 -7.04 8.68 8.59
N SER A 154 -6.80 7.75 7.68
CA SER A 154 -5.46 7.19 7.43
C SER A 154 -4.46 8.28 7.04
N ALA A 155 -4.86 9.21 6.15
CA ALA A 155 -4.05 10.35 5.78
C ALA A 155 -3.70 11.23 7.00
N ALA A 156 -4.69 11.54 7.85
CA ALA A 156 -4.46 12.33 9.05
C ALA A 156 -3.45 11.66 10.00
N LYS A 157 -3.61 10.35 10.28
CA LYS A 157 -2.71 9.58 11.15
C LYS A 157 -1.27 9.55 10.61
N ASN A 158 -1.10 9.35 9.32
CA ASN A 158 0.22 9.34 8.69
C ASN A 158 0.92 10.72 8.68
N TRP A 159 0.13 11.81 8.78
CA TRP A 159 0.61 13.17 9.03
C TRP A 159 0.68 13.52 10.53
N LEU A 160 0.55 12.54 11.42
CA LEU A 160 0.58 12.70 12.87
C LEU A 160 -0.48 13.69 13.38
N ARG A 161 -1.67 13.70 12.77
CA ARG A 161 -2.81 14.53 13.17
C ARG A 161 -3.86 13.67 13.84
N ASP A 162 -4.15 13.92 15.12
CA ASP A 162 -5.30 13.34 15.81
C ASP A 162 -6.61 13.99 15.35
N ALA A 163 -7.73 13.52 15.87
CA ALA A 163 -9.05 14.03 15.51
C ALA A 163 -9.22 15.53 15.82
N GLU A 164 -8.59 16.02 16.89
CA GLU A 164 -8.64 17.44 17.28
C GLU A 164 -7.81 18.30 16.31
N ALA A 165 -6.57 17.92 16.02
CA ALA A 165 -5.71 18.61 15.05
C ALA A 165 -6.31 18.59 13.64
N TYR A 166 -6.96 17.48 13.24
CA TYR A 166 -7.69 17.38 11.98
C TYR A 166 -8.86 18.37 11.95
N ARG A 167 -9.65 18.45 13.03
CA ARG A 167 -10.80 19.36 13.17
C ARG A 167 -10.41 20.84 13.02
N GLN A 168 -9.22 21.23 13.51
CA GLN A 168 -8.72 22.61 13.39
C GLN A 168 -8.41 23.04 11.95
N GLN A 169 -8.27 22.10 11.02
CA GLN A 169 -7.90 22.35 9.63
C GLN A 169 -9.06 22.16 8.65
N VAL A 170 -10.26 21.92 9.16
CA VAL A 170 -11.47 21.67 8.36
C VAL A 170 -11.85 22.91 7.56
N GLY A 171 -11.97 22.76 6.23
CA GLY A 171 -12.39 23.81 5.30
C GLY A 171 -13.68 23.53 4.55
N SER A 172 -14.25 22.31 4.69
CA SER A 172 -15.44 21.87 3.96
C SER A 172 -16.42 21.08 4.83
N PHE A 173 -17.69 21.01 4.41
CA PHE A 173 -18.69 20.18 5.09
C PHE A 173 -18.33 18.68 5.06
N PHE A 174 -17.63 18.22 4.03
CA PHE A 174 -17.15 16.84 3.97
C PHE A 174 -16.11 16.58 5.06
N GLU A 175 -15.11 17.45 5.19
CA GLU A 175 -14.06 17.34 6.22
C GLU A 175 -14.62 17.48 7.63
N GLN A 176 -15.62 18.34 7.84
CA GLN A 176 -16.31 18.44 9.13
C GLN A 176 -16.93 17.09 9.52
N THR A 177 -17.63 16.45 8.59
CA THR A 177 -18.22 15.13 8.83
C THR A 177 -17.15 14.07 9.07
N VAL A 178 -16.04 14.11 8.33
CA VAL A 178 -14.89 13.22 8.57
C VAL A 178 -14.32 13.45 9.96
N ALA A 179 -14.17 14.69 10.43
CA ALA A 179 -13.71 15.01 11.79
C ALA A 179 -14.62 14.41 12.86
N ASP A 180 -15.95 14.50 12.69
CA ASP A 180 -16.92 13.92 13.61
C ASP A 180 -16.84 12.39 13.64
N VAL A 181 -16.69 11.75 12.47
CA VAL A 181 -16.49 10.30 12.37
C VAL A 181 -15.14 9.89 12.96
N TYR A 182 -14.08 10.67 12.75
CA TYR A 182 -12.73 10.38 13.23
C TYR A 182 -12.68 10.38 14.76
N GLU A 183 -13.29 11.38 15.41
CA GLU A 183 -13.41 11.45 16.87
C GLU A 183 -14.12 10.22 17.44
N LEU A 184 -15.23 9.83 16.83
CA LEU A 184 -15.99 8.64 17.22
C LEU A 184 -15.21 7.35 16.99
N TYR A 185 -14.51 7.24 15.84
CA TYR A 185 -13.67 6.13 15.47
C TYR A 185 -12.50 5.90 16.47
N GLU A 186 -11.80 6.98 16.86
CA GLU A 186 -10.72 6.94 17.86
C GLU A 186 -11.24 6.50 19.24
N ARG A 187 -12.38 7.08 19.67
CA ARG A 187 -13.02 6.70 20.94
C ARG A 187 -13.37 5.20 20.96
N ASP A 188 -13.93 4.71 19.88
CA ASP A 188 -14.36 3.33 19.78
C ASP A 188 -13.18 2.35 19.69
N LEU A 189 -12.13 2.67 18.94
CA LEU A 189 -10.88 1.88 18.93
C LEU A 189 -10.29 1.76 20.34
N HIS A 190 -10.21 2.88 21.05
CA HIS A 190 -9.69 2.89 22.43
C HIS A 190 -10.57 2.04 23.37
N ARG A 191 -11.91 2.18 23.30
CA ARG A 191 -12.86 1.39 24.11
C ARG A 191 -12.75 -0.10 23.85
N MET A 192 -12.53 -0.51 22.58
CA MET A 192 -12.38 -1.90 22.17
C MET A 192 -10.98 -2.45 22.36
N ASN A 193 -10.07 -1.67 22.94
CA ASN A 193 -8.66 -2.01 23.07
C ASN A 193 -8.07 -2.46 21.72
N ALA A 194 -8.29 -1.67 20.69
CA ALA A 194 -7.87 -1.95 19.32
C ALA A 194 -7.09 -0.78 18.73
N MET A 195 -6.17 -1.09 17.82
CA MET A 195 -5.41 -0.14 17.01
C MET A 195 -5.49 -0.57 15.56
N ASP A 196 -5.62 0.38 14.61
CA ASP A 196 -5.44 0.08 13.20
C ASP A 196 -3.95 0.11 12.81
N PHE A 197 -3.64 -0.21 11.54
CA PHE A 197 -2.25 -0.20 11.07
C PHE A 197 -1.58 1.17 11.19
N ASP A 198 -2.30 2.26 10.92
CA ASP A 198 -1.79 3.62 11.02
C ASP A 198 -1.54 4.01 12.50
N ASP A 199 -2.37 3.49 13.42
CA ASP A 199 -2.18 3.69 14.86
C ASP A 199 -0.86 3.10 15.38
N LEU A 200 -0.39 2.00 14.83
CA LEU A 200 0.88 1.42 15.27
C LEU A 200 2.02 2.44 15.15
N LEU A 201 2.08 3.16 14.04
CA LEU A 201 3.04 4.25 13.84
C LEU A 201 2.68 5.48 14.67
N PHE A 202 1.44 5.96 14.53
CA PHE A 202 0.96 7.18 15.17
C PHE A 202 1.11 7.12 16.70
N ARG A 203 0.66 6.04 17.33
CA ARG A 203 0.75 5.87 18.79
C ARG A 203 2.18 5.64 19.29
N THR A 204 3.03 4.98 18.48
CA THR A 204 4.45 4.86 18.83
C THR A 204 5.14 6.22 18.83
N VAL A 205 4.90 7.07 17.84
CA VAL A 205 5.42 8.44 17.81
C VAL A 205 4.91 9.21 19.02
N ASN A 206 3.60 9.16 19.32
CA ASN A 206 3.02 9.82 20.48
C ASN A 206 3.67 9.39 21.81
N VAL A 207 3.92 8.08 22.00
CA VAL A 207 4.62 7.60 23.21
C VAL A 207 6.03 8.17 23.30
N LEU A 208 6.78 8.19 22.20
CA LEU A 208 8.15 8.71 22.20
C LEU A 208 8.21 10.23 22.38
N GLU A 209 7.18 10.97 21.98
CA GLU A 209 7.09 12.41 22.17
C GLU A 209 6.61 12.78 23.57
N LEU A 210 5.57 12.11 24.07
CA LEU A 210 4.98 12.39 25.37
C LEU A 210 5.81 11.91 26.57
N PHE A 211 6.63 10.86 26.37
CA PHE A 211 7.43 10.25 27.43
C PHE A 211 8.94 10.28 27.10
N PRO A 212 9.65 11.38 27.42
CA PRO A 212 11.08 11.53 27.09
C PRO A 212 11.96 10.41 27.62
N GLU A 213 11.63 9.82 28.77
CA GLU A 213 12.36 8.69 29.34
C GLU A 213 12.22 7.41 28.52
N VAL A 214 11.07 7.19 27.87
CA VAL A 214 10.86 6.08 26.93
C VAL A 214 11.70 6.31 25.68
N ARG A 215 11.65 7.52 25.11
CA ARG A 215 12.47 7.91 23.96
C ARG A 215 13.95 7.69 24.24
N ALA A 216 14.47 8.22 25.34
CA ALA A 216 15.87 8.07 25.74
C ALA A 216 16.28 6.60 25.87
N ARG A 217 15.40 5.75 26.42
CA ARG A 217 15.65 4.31 26.55
C ARG A 217 15.78 3.62 25.18
N TYR A 218 14.85 3.87 24.22
CA TYR A 218 14.91 3.26 22.89
C TYR A 218 16.07 3.85 22.07
N ALA A 219 16.35 5.14 22.13
CA ALA A 219 17.50 5.78 21.49
C ALA A 219 18.84 5.21 22.02
N ALA A 220 18.93 4.95 23.32
CA ALA A 220 20.12 4.30 23.91
C ALA A 220 20.22 2.82 23.54
N SER A 221 19.09 2.12 23.36
CA SER A 221 19.07 0.72 22.94
C SER A 221 19.47 0.56 21.47
N PHE A 222 18.97 1.41 20.57
CA PHE A 222 19.25 1.34 19.14
C PHE A 222 20.38 2.30 18.75
N ARG A 223 21.62 1.93 19.03
CA ARG A 223 22.80 2.76 18.75
C ARG A 223 23.07 2.96 17.25
N HIS A 224 22.59 2.06 16.39
CA HIS A 224 22.64 2.18 14.94
C HIS A 224 21.29 1.86 14.35
N VAL A 225 20.77 2.75 13.52
CA VAL A 225 19.52 2.59 12.78
C VAL A 225 19.85 2.52 11.29
N LEU A 226 19.37 1.46 10.62
CA LEU A 226 19.57 1.25 9.18
C LEU A 226 18.19 1.13 8.51
N VAL A 227 17.99 1.82 7.40
CA VAL A 227 16.69 1.85 6.70
C VAL A 227 16.88 1.56 5.22
N ASP A 228 16.17 0.56 4.72
CA ASP A 228 16.08 0.24 3.29
C ASP A 228 14.90 0.96 2.64
N GLU A 229 14.97 1.23 1.34
CA GLU A 229 13.94 1.89 0.52
C GLU A 229 13.44 3.22 1.15
N TYR A 230 14.35 4.05 1.65
CA TYR A 230 14.05 5.25 2.44
C TYR A 230 13.15 6.27 1.72
N GLN A 231 13.19 6.33 0.39
CA GLN A 231 12.33 7.18 -0.43
C GLN A 231 10.84 6.83 -0.31
N ASP A 232 10.50 5.64 0.18
CA ASP A 232 9.11 5.20 0.34
C ASP A 232 8.55 5.51 1.75
N THR A 233 9.33 6.15 2.62
CA THR A 233 8.90 6.53 3.97
C THR A 233 7.88 7.67 3.94
N ASN A 234 6.86 7.57 4.82
CA ASN A 234 5.90 8.64 5.06
C ASN A 234 6.35 9.52 6.24
N HIS A 235 5.61 10.61 6.51
CA HIS A 235 5.94 11.56 7.57
C HIS A 235 6.02 10.93 8.96
N ALA A 236 5.10 10.03 9.31
CA ALA A 236 5.12 9.36 10.62
C ALA A 236 6.35 8.44 10.78
N GLN A 237 6.73 7.71 9.73
CA GLN A 237 7.93 6.88 9.69
C GLN A 237 9.20 7.72 9.80
N TYR A 238 9.28 8.81 9.05
CA TYR A 238 10.37 9.76 9.14
C TYR A 238 10.50 10.33 10.57
N ARG A 239 9.40 10.78 11.17
CA ARG A 239 9.40 11.31 12.54
C ARG A 239 9.84 10.27 13.57
N LEU A 240 9.42 9.02 13.41
CA LEU A 240 9.89 7.90 14.24
C LEU A 240 11.42 7.76 14.20
N LEU A 241 12.01 7.80 12.99
CA LEU A 241 13.46 7.71 12.81
C LEU A 241 14.19 8.89 13.46
N GLN A 242 13.67 10.11 13.33
CA GLN A 242 14.22 11.29 14.01
C GLN A 242 14.21 11.14 15.54
N LEU A 243 13.13 10.59 16.11
CA LEU A 243 13.02 10.38 17.55
C LEU A 243 13.97 9.30 18.07
N LEU A 244 14.25 8.26 17.26
CA LEU A 244 15.13 7.16 17.65
C LEU A 244 16.62 7.47 17.40
N ALA A 245 16.96 8.15 16.31
CA ALA A 245 18.35 8.37 15.90
C ALA A 245 18.87 9.81 16.08
N GLY A 246 17.99 10.77 16.35
CA GLY A 246 18.34 12.20 16.34
C GLY A 246 19.44 12.61 17.33
N GLU A 247 19.53 11.96 18.50
CA GLU A 247 20.56 12.28 19.50
C GLU A 247 21.93 11.73 19.15
N HIS A 248 22.01 10.46 18.71
CA HIS A 248 23.31 9.81 18.42
C HIS A 248 23.72 9.92 16.94
N ARG A 249 22.81 10.29 16.04
CA ARG A 249 23.00 10.56 14.60
C ARG A 249 23.62 9.41 13.80
N ARG A 250 23.57 8.16 14.29
CA ARG A 250 24.04 6.95 13.60
C ARG A 250 22.90 6.34 12.81
N LEU A 251 22.49 7.05 11.77
CA LEU A 251 21.42 6.70 10.85
C LEU A 251 22.02 6.43 9.46
N ALA A 252 21.85 5.22 8.95
CA ALA A 252 22.25 4.84 7.60
C ALA A 252 20.98 4.55 6.77
N VAL A 253 20.75 5.31 5.71
CA VAL A 253 19.58 5.14 4.85
C VAL A 253 20.00 4.81 3.42
N VAL A 254 19.23 3.97 2.74
CA VAL A 254 19.45 3.64 1.33
C VAL A 254 18.16 3.86 0.55
N GLY A 255 18.25 4.51 -0.63
CA GLY A 255 17.09 4.84 -1.44
C GLY A 255 17.40 5.34 -2.85
N ASP A 256 16.37 5.72 -3.58
CA ASP A 256 16.36 6.18 -4.97
C ASP A 256 15.53 7.48 -5.14
N ASP A 257 15.92 8.44 -6.03
CA ASP A 257 15.49 9.87 -6.00
C ASP A 257 15.02 10.45 -7.37
N ASP A 258 13.74 10.32 -7.79
CA ASP A 258 13.37 10.80 -9.17
C ASP A 258 11.94 11.38 -9.37
N GLN A 259 11.64 12.80 -9.38
CA GLN A 259 10.48 13.52 -10.03
C GLN A 259 10.28 15.04 -9.73
N CYS A 260 10.01 16.06 -10.74
CA CYS A 260 9.58 17.51 -10.54
C CYS A 260 9.34 18.39 -11.81
N LEU A 261 8.88 19.71 -11.66
CA LEU A 261 8.69 20.79 -12.66
C LEU A 261 9.80 21.88 -12.56
N VAL A 262 10.13 22.57 -13.69
CA VAL A 262 11.24 23.55 -13.71
C VAL A 262 10.90 24.89 -13.05
N GLU A 263 11.92 25.56 -12.45
CA GLU A 263 11.87 26.93 -11.94
C GLU A 263 11.31 27.92 -12.97
N GLY A 264 10.45 28.85 -12.52
CA GLY A 264 9.77 29.82 -13.38
C GLY A 264 8.47 29.31 -14.00
N THR A 265 8.10 28.03 -13.81
CA THR A 265 6.80 27.51 -14.24
C THR A 265 5.68 28.25 -13.51
N LEU A 266 4.77 28.90 -14.26
CA LEU A 266 3.68 29.69 -13.68
C LEU A 266 2.54 28.81 -13.22
N VAL A 267 2.30 28.77 -11.91
CA VAL A 267 1.15 28.10 -11.29
C VAL A 267 -0.03 29.07 -11.24
N THR A 268 -1.21 28.61 -11.63
CA THR A 268 -2.44 29.41 -11.53
C THR A 268 -3.02 29.30 -10.13
N MET A 269 -3.06 30.42 -9.42
CA MET A 269 -3.61 30.52 -8.07
C MET A 269 -5.15 30.55 -8.10
N ALA A 270 -5.80 30.29 -6.96
CA ALA A 270 -7.26 30.24 -6.85
C ALA A 270 -7.93 31.59 -7.17
N ASP A 271 -7.25 32.70 -6.97
CA ASP A 271 -7.70 34.05 -7.29
C ASP A 271 -7.52 34.44 -8.78
N GLY A 272 -7.03 33.50 -9.60
CA GLY A 272 -6.74 33.69 -11.02
C GLY A 272 -5.38 34.37 -11.31
N THR A 273 -4.61 34.75 -10.32
CA THR A 273 -3.25 35.25 -10.51
C THR A 273 -2.30 34.12 -10.90
N LYS A 274 -1.18 34.48 -11.54
CA LYS A 274 -0.14 33.51 -11.90
C LYS A 274 1.11 33.78 -11.07
N ARG A 275 1.60 32.76 -10.38
CA ARG A 275 2.78 32.84 -9.51
C ARG A 275 3.82 31.83 -9.98
N PRO A 276 5.12 32.20 -10.11
CA PRO A 276 6.19 31.26 -10.36
C PRO A 276 6.20 30.15 -9.28
N ILE A 277 6.43 28.89 -9.69
CA ILE A 277 6.30 27.72 -8.80
C ILE A 277 7.22 27.80 -7.57
N GLU A 278 8.42 28.38 -7.74
CA GLU A 278 9.39 28.61 -6.65
C GLU A 278 8.93 29.66 -5.61
N ARG A 279 7.84 30.38 -5.88
CA ARG A 279 7.25 31.38 -4.96
C ARG A 279 5.92 30.94 -4.37
N VAL A 280 5.46 29.75 -4.72
CA VAL A 280 4.27 29.12 -4.11
C VAL A 280 4.68 28.57 -2.75
N GLN A 281 3.86 28.81 -1.74
CA GLN A 281 4.13 28.38 -0.35
C GLN A 281 3.05 27.43 0.15
N VAL A 282 3.41 26.62 1.15
CA VAL A 282 2.44 25.80 1.90
C VAL A 282 1.37 26.71 2.49
N GLY A 283 0.12 26.35 2.26
CA GLY A 283 -1.05 27.12 2.68
C GLY A 283 -1.63 28.03 1.58
N ASP A 284 -0.93 28.25 0.48
CA ASP A 284 -1.47 28.94 -0.69
C ASP A 284 -2.61 28.12 -1.31
N GLU A 285 -3.55 28.81 -1.98
CA GLU A 285 -4.62 28.16 -2.73
C GLU A 285 -4.33 28.24 -4.23
N VAL A 286 -4.25 27.10 -4.88
CA VAL A 286 -4.04 26.96 -6.33
C VAL A 286 -5.32 26.49 -7.01
N LEU A 287 -5.43 26.77 -8.30
CA LEU A 287 -6.53 26.25 -9.12
C LEU A 287 -6.28 24.77 -9.41
N SER A 288 -7.25 23.93 -9.08
CA SER A 288 -7.18 22.49 -9.22
C SER A 288 -8.47 21.90 -9.78
N SER A 289 -8.36 20.74 -10.44
CA SER A 289 -9.49 20.03 -11.02
C SER A 289 -10.01 18.94 -10.08
N TYR A 290 -11.27 19.07 -9.66
CA TYR A 290 -11.99 18.08 -8.84
C TYR A 290 -12.69 16.99 -9.68
N GLY A 291 -12.36 16.88 -10.95
CA GLY A 291 -13.00 16.01 -11.91
C GLY A 291 -14.23 16.67 -12.58
N SER A 292 -14.72 16.08 -13.68
CA SER A 292 -15.88 16.59 -14.45
C SER A 292 -15.81 18.06 -14.92
N GLY A 293 -14.61 18.67 -14.99
CA GLY A 293 -14.42 20.07 -15.39
C GLY A 293 -14.74 21.10 -14.31
N ASP A 294 -14.88 20.65 -13.09
CA ASP A 294 -15.10 21.50 -11.93
C ASP A 294 -13.74 21.98 -11.41
N MET A 295 -13.40 23.21 -11.77
CA MET A 295 -12.16 23.87 -11.36
C MET A 295 -12.42 24.68 -10.09
N ARG A 296 -11.71 24.38 -9.01
CA ARG A 296 -11.86 25.02 -7.70
C ARG A 296 -10.51 25.30 -7.05
N ALA A 297 -10.55 26.17 -6.02
CA ALA A 297 -9.42 26.35 -5.12
C ALA A 297 -9.10 25.05 -4.40
N ALA A 298 -7.81 24.69 -4.35
CA ALA A 298 -7.28 23.63 -3.55
C ALA A 298 -5.99 24.09 -2.86
N ARG A 299 -5.85 23.75 -1.59
CA ARG A 299 -4.75 24.21 -0.76
C ARG A 299 -3.48 23.46 -1.06
N VAL A 300 -2.38 24.15 -1.21
CA VAL A 300 -1.03 23.58 -1.28
C VAL A 300 -0.66 23.07 0.11
N THR A 301 -0.43 21.78 0.22
CA THR A 301 0.00 21.15 1.46
C THR A 301 1.51 21.12 1.58
N ASP A 302 2.20 21.06 0.43
CA ASP A 302 3.67 20.99 0.37
C ASP A 302 4.23 21.58 -0.93
N VAL A 303 5.45 22.08 -0.87
CA VAL A 303 6.22 22.60 -2.01
C VAL A 303 7.59 21.94 -2.01
N PHE A 304 7.98 21.37 -3.14
CA PHE A 304 9.24 20.65 -3.32
C PHE A 304 10.16 21.41 -4.24
N ALA A 305 11.47 21.38 -3.95
CA ALA A 305 12.51 21.96 -4.80
C ALA A 305 13.66 20.96 -4.98
N SER A 306 14.17 20.82 -6.20
CA SER A 306 15.31 20.00 -6.55
C SER A 306 16.10 20.62 -7.71
N ARG A 307 17.27 20.10 -8.09
CA ARG A 307 18.03 20.53 -9.27
C ARG A 307 18.05 19.46 -10.33
N CYS A 308 17.89 19.86 -11.60
CA CYS A 308 17.81 18.96 -12.74
C CYS A 308 18.56 19.47 -13.95
N THR A 309 19.13 18.53 -14.76
CA THR A 309 19.91 18.86 -15.95
C THR A 309 19.15 18.75 -17.28
N ASP A 310 18.03 18.06 -17.31
CA ASP A 310 17.30 17.79 -18.55
C ASP A 310 15.77 18.06 -18.49
N GLY A 311 15.00 18.66 -19.48
CA GLY A 311 13.56 19.03 -19.61
C GLY A 311 12.86 18.45 -20.82
N ILE A 312 11.58 18.14 -20.68
CA ILE A 312 10.68 18.05 -21.83
C ILE A 312 9.90 19.35 -21.93
N ARG A 313 10.14 20.06 -23.02
CA ARG A 313 9.36 21.22 -23.40
C ARG A 313 8.20 20.77 -24.26
N ILE A 314 6.98 20.98 -23.78
CA ILE A 314 5.75 20.72 -24.50
C ILE A 314 5.18 22.08 -24.91
N ARG A 315 5.02 22.31 -26.21
CA ARG A 315 4.33 23.48 -26.76
C ARG A 315 3.04 23.08 -27.37
N THR A 316 2.01 23.87 -27.12
CA THR A 316 0.68 23.69 -27.70
C THR A 316 0.41 24.71 -28.79
N ARG A 317 -0.53 24.44 -29.69
CA ARG A 317 -0.92 25.35 -30.79
C ARG A 317 -1.48 26.67 -30.28
N GLY A 318 -2.10 26.69 -29.09
CA GLY A 318 -2.56 27.89 -28.42
C GLY A 318 -1.45 28.74 -27.80
N GLY A 319 -0.18 28.33 -27.98
CA GLY A 319 1.01 29.08 -27.49
C GLY A 319 1.31 28.86 -26.03
N ARG A 320 0.71 27.87 -25.36
CA ARG A 320 1.09 27.45 -24.01
C ARG A 320 2.38 26.63 -24.08
N GLU A 321 3.27 26.87 -23.15
CA GLU A 321 4.53 26.12 -23.02
C GLU A 321 4.72 25.68 -21.58
N ILE A 322 4.90 24.37 -21.37
CA ILE A 322 5.28 23.82 -20.09
C ILE A 322 6.59 23.05 -20.24
N VAL A 323 7.50 23.26 -19.31
CA VAL A 323 8.74 22.51 -19.20
C VAL A 323 8.67 21.74 -17.89
N SER A 324 8.67 20.44 -18.01
CA SER A 324 8.58 19.54 -16.86
C SER A 324 9.65 18.48 -16.94
N THR A 325 9.91 17.82 -15.83
CA THR A 325 10.66 16.56 -15.87
C THR A 325 9.89 15.55 -16.74
N PRO A 326 10.55 14.64 -17.47
CA PRO A 326 9.90 13.78 -18.43
C PRO A 326 8.84 12.84 -17.83
N GLU A 327 9.01 12.45 -16.58
CA GLU A 327 8.08 11.58 -15.86
C GLU A 327 6.97 12.35 -15.13
N HIS A 328 7.07 13.67 -15.09
CA HIS A 328 5.99 14.48 -14.55
C HIS A 328 4.70 14.21 -15.32
N THR A 329 3.64 13.87 -14.60
CA THR A 329 2.42 13.32 -15.20
C THR A 329 1.51 14.43 -15.71
N HIS A 330 1.14 14.35 -16.98
CA HIS A 330 0.20 15.25 -17.63
C HIS A 330 -1.06 14.51 -18.07
N PHE A 331 -2.16 15.25 -18.22
CA PHE A 331 -3.36 14.75 -18.88
C PHE A 331 -3.25 15.02 -20.38
N ALA A 332 -2.85 14.00 -21.16
CA ALA A 332 -2.65 14.15 -22.60
C ALA A 332 -3.15 12.92 -23.38
N GLY A 333 -3.60 13.10 -24.62
CA GLY A 333 -4.06 12.01 -25.48
C GLY A 333 -4.49 12.46 -26.87
N SER A 334 -4.71 11.53 -27.80
CA SER A 334 -5.15 11.84 -29.15
C SER A 334 -6.61 12.28 -29.19
N GLU A 335 -6.90 13.32 -29.99
CA GLU A 335 -8.25 13.76 -30.30
C GLU A 335 -8.98 12.69 -31.13
N GLY A 336 -9.75 11.86 -30.48
CA GLY A 336 -10.58 10.81 -31.08
C GLY A 336 -11.99 10.86 -30.52
N GLY A 337 -12.81 11.80 -31.00
CA GLY A 337 -14.25 11.88 -30.76
C GLY A 337 -14.69 11.98 -29.32
N SER A 338 -15.01 13.18 -28.92
CA SER A 338 -15.79 13.63 -27.75
C SER A 338 -16.47 12.54 -26.92
N HIS A 339 -16.35 12.69 -25.62
CA HIS A 339 -17.37 12.60 -24.57
C HIS A 339 -17.13 11.59 -23.46
N ASP A 340 -16.95 12.14 -22.27
CA ASP A 340 -17.24 11.60 -20.93
C ASP A 340 -16.51 10.33 -20.57
N LEU A 341 -16.44 9.92 -19.26
CA LEU A 341 -15.87 8.61 -18.95
C LEU A 341 -16.53 7.60 -19.86
N THR A 342 -16.00 7.53 -21.02
CA THR A 342 -16.63 7.00 -22.16
C THR A 342 -15.92 5.70 -22.40
N VAL A 343 -16.66 4.67 -22.23
CA VAL A 343 -16.37 3.46 -22.95
C VAL A 343 -16.72 3.81 -24.39
N THR A 344 -15.74 4.24 -25.18
CA THR A 344 -15.95 4.58 -26.58
C THR A 344 -15.77 3.33 -27.41
N LEU A 345 -16.81 2.93 -28.12
CA LEU A 345 -16.78 1.86 -29.10
C LEU A 345 -16.24 2.44 -30.42
N CYS A 346 -15.02 2.02 -30.84
CA CYS A 346 -14.42 2.44 -32.10
C CYS A 346 -14.51 1.30 -33.11
N GLY A 347 -15.08 1.60 -34.28
CA GLY A 347 -15.13 0.71 -35.44
C GLY A 347 -16.26 -0.34 -35.40
N GLY A 348 -17.44 0.01 -35.73
CA GLY A 348 -18.56 -0.90 -35.96
C GLY A 348 -19.68 -0.19 -36.71
N ARG A 349 -20.43 -0.91 -37.57
CA ARG A 349 -21.61 -0.34 -38.22
C ARG A 349 -22.70 -0.08 -37.18
N PRO A 350 -23.46 1.06 -37.26
CA PRO A 350 -24.53 1.35 -36.31
C PRO A 350 -25.66 0.34 -36.49
N VAL A 351 -25.90 -0.47 -35.46
CA VAL A 351 -27.11 -1.31 -35.41
C VAL A 351 -28.18 -0.51 -34.67
N ALA A 352 -29.30 -0.33 -35.29
CA ALA A 352 -30.45 0.32 -34.69
C ALA A 352 -31.02 -0.55 -33.58
N ALA A 353 -30.71 -0.23 -32.30
CA ALA A 353 -31.33 -0.88 -31.15
C ALA A 353 -32.79 -0.38 -31.01
N ARG A 354 -33.76 -1.19 -31.40
CA ARG A 354 -35.13 -1.10 -30.92
C ARG A 354 -35.19 -1.65 -29.51
N GLY A 355 -35.40 -0.80 -28.51
CA GLY A 355 -35.59 -1.19 -27.13
C GLY A 355 -36.29 -0.06 -26.34
N SER A 356 -37.60 -0.21 -26.18
CA SER A 356 -38.47 0.64 -25.38
C SER A 356 -38.12 0.57 -23.90
N GLY A 357 -37.79 1.70 -23.28
CA GLY A 357 -37.64 1.84 -21.84
C GLY A 357 -37.64 3.31 -21.44
N VAL A 358 -38.85 3.85 -21.19
CA VAL A 358 -39.06 5.20 -20.70
C VAL A 358 -38.48 5.34 -19.30
N ALA A 359 -37.30 5.93 -19.19
CA ALA A 359 -36.76 6.35 -17.91
C ALA A 359 -37.40 7.67 -17.48
N ARG A 360 -38.27 7.62 -16.48
CA ARG A 360 -38.84 8.81 -15.81
C ARG A 360 -37.71 9.64 -15.22
N ARG A 361 -37.61 10.89 -15.67
CA ARG A 361 -36.81 11.94 -15.05
C ARG A 361 -37.24 12.12 -13.58
N ARG A 362 -36.42 11.68 -12.64
CA ARG A 362 -36.39 12.21 -11.29
C ARG A 362 -35.13 13.07 -11.18
N GLN A 363 -35.32 14.36 -10.96
CA GLN A 363 -34.27 15.26 -10.52
C GLN A 363 -33.74 14.76 -9.18
N SER A 364 -32.50 14.33 -9.14
CA SER A 364 -31.70 14.11 -7.93
C SER A 364 -30.30 14.59 -8.23
N THR A 365 -29.91 15.58 -7.50
CA THR A 365 -28.59 16.18 -7.48
C THR A 365 -27.49 15.14 -7.16
N THR A 366 -26.37 15.22 -7.92
CA THR A 366 -25.05 14.73 -7.57
C THR A 366 -24.79 13.21 -7.52
N LEU A 367 -24.63 12.62 -8.71
CA LEU A 367 -23.69 11.52 -8.97
C LEU A 367 -23.30 11.65 -10.42
N VAL A 368 -22.00 11.73 -10.71
CA VAL A 368 -21.49 11.77 -12.09
C VAL A 368 -21.78 10.41 -12.72
N PRO A 369 -22.72 10.28 -13.65
CA PRO A 369 -23.05 8.99 -14.23
C PRO A 369 -21.93 8.54 -15.16
N HIS A 370 -21.54 7.27 -15.07
CA HIS A 370 -20.70 6.64 -16.07
C HIS A 370 -21.46 6.56 -17.39
N ARG A 371 -20.89 7.07 -18.48
CA ARG A 371 -21.57 7.15 -19.78
C ARG A 371 -20.92 6.23 -20.80
N VAL A 372 -21.75 5.62 -21.64
CA VAL A 372 -21.30 4.82 -22.78
C VAL A 372 -21.82 5.50 -24.06
N ALA A 373 -20.92 5.93 -24.94
CA ALA A 373 -21.28 6.52 -26.22
C ALA A 373 -21.16 5.47 -27.33
N LEU A 374 -22.23 5.38 -28.14
CA LEU A 374 -22.31 4.50 -29.30
C LEU A 374 -23.01 5.21 -30.45
N GLY A 375 -22.32 5.47 -31.57
CA GLY A 375 -22.92 6.03 -32.76
C GLY A 375 -23.66 7.35 -32.56
N GLY A 376 -23.14 8.26 -31.70
CA GLY A 376 -23.76 9.56 -31.40
C GLY A 376 -24.87 9.53 -30.34
N ARG A 377 -25.15 8.38 -29.71
CA ARG A 377 -26.08 8.23 -28.59
C ARG A 377 -25.35 7.89 -27.32
N GLU A 378 -25.70 8.51 -26.24
CA GLU A 378 -25.11 8.27 -24.90
C GLU A 378 -26.11 7.56 -23.97
N SER A 379 -25.61 6.58 -23.22
CA SER A 379 -26.33 5.90 -22.14
C SER A 379 -25.58 6.14 -20.82
N ALA A 380 -26.29 6.58 -19.78
CA ALA A 380 -25.72 6.90 -18.48
C ALA A 380 -25.98 5.77 -17.48
N PHE A 381 -24.96 5.43 -16.68
CA PHE A 381 -25.00 4.36 -15.68
C PHE A 381 -24.50 4.90 -14.33
N ALA A 382 -25.14 4.49 -13.26
CA ALA A 382 -24.76 4.88 -11.90
C ALA A 382 -23.53 4.12 -11.38
N ASP A 383 -23.19 2.98 -12.00
CA ASP A 383 -22.09 2.09 -11.63
C ASP A 383 -21.21 1.80 -12.84
N PHE A 384 -19.88 1.85 -12.62
CA PHE A 384 -18.87 1.57 -13.64
C PHE A 384 -18.96 0.14 -14.20
N GLY A 385 -19.22 -0.85 -13.33
CA GLY A 385 -19.38 -2.25 -13.76
C GLY A 385 -20.55 -2.44 -14.71
N ALA A 386 -21.67 -1.74 -14.47
CA ALA A 386 -22.84 -1.76 -15.36
C ALA A 386 -22.54 -1.08 -16.71
N ALA A 387 -21.84 0.06 -16.70
CA ALA A 387 -21.36 0.74 -17.90
C ALA A 387 -20.42 -0.14 -18.72
N ALA A 388 -19.46 -0.79 -18.08
CA ALA A 388 -18.50 -1.67 -18.71
C ALA A 388 -19.14 -2.96 -19.28
N ARG A 389 -20.11 -3.55 -18.59
CA ARG A 389 -20.88 -4.71 -19.13
C ARG A 389 -21.70 -4.33 -20.34
N PHE A 390 -22.40 -3.21 -20.29
CA PHE A 390 -23.17 -2.71 -21.41
C PHE A 390 -22.29 -2.41 -22.63
N ALA A 391 -21.14 -1.79 -22.42
CA ALA A 391 -20.18 -1.47 -23.45
C ALA A 391 -19.59 -2.73 -24.10
N ARG A 392 -19.22 -3.74 -23.33
CA ARG A 392 -18.74 -5.02 -23.86
C ARG A 392 -19.81 -5.73 -24.69
N HIS A 393 -21.05 -5.76 -24.20
CA HIS A 393 -22.15 -6.36 -24.95
C HIS A 393 -22.44 -5.62 -26.26
N ALA A 394 -22.44 -4.29 -26.22
CA ALA A 394 -22.59 -3.46 -27.41
C ALA A 394 -21.40 -3.59 -28.38
N ALA A 395 -20.17 -3.73 -27.87
CA ALA A 395 -18.97 -3.96 -28.68
C ALA A 395 -19.03 -5.29 -29.42
N GLN A 396 -19.43 -6.36 -28.74
CA GLN A 396 -19.63 -7.68 -29.36
C GLN A 396 -20.70 -7.65 -30.47
N ALA A 397 -21.81 -6.92 -30.26
CA ALA A 397 -22.89 -6.80 -31.24
C ALA A 397 -22.54 -5.93 -32.44
N THR A 398 -21.55 -5.03 -32.34
CA THR A 398 -21.19 -4.05 -33.37
C THR A 398 -19.79 -4.21 -33.93
N ASN A 399 -19.03 -5.19 -33.47
CA ASN A 399 -17.60 -5.39 -33.78
C ASN A 399 -16.76 -4.11 -33.53
N ALA A 400 -17.07 -3.41 -32.44
CA ALA A 400 -16.44 -2.14 -32.07
C ALA A 400 -15.43 -2.34 -30.93
N ARG A 401 -14.40 -1.49 -30.87
CA ARG A 401 -13.42 -1.50 -29.78
C ARG A 401 -13.91 -0.64 -28.60
N VAL A 402 -13.63 -1.11 -27.37
CA VAL A 402 -13.93 -0.38 -26.12
C VAL A 402 -12.69 0.40 -25.69
N ARG A 403 -12.78 1.72 -25.51
CA ARG A 403 -11.72 2.55 -24.91
C ARG A 403 -12.19 3.13 -23.58
N PHE A 404 -11.31 3.12 -22.59
CA PHE A 404 -11.53 3.73 -21.28
C PHE A 404 -10.68 5.00 -21.17
N ALA A 405 -11.26 6.10 -20.71
CA ALA A 405 -10.58 7.38 -20.54
C ALA A 405 -11.15 8.16 -19.36
N ALA A 406 -10.33 8.91 -18.62
CA ALA A 406 -10.78 9.74 -17.49
C ALA A 406 -11.24 11.12 -17.93
N ARG A 407 -12.27 11.68 -17.29
CA ARG A 407 -12.88 12.97 -17.62
C ARG A 407 -12.43 14.08 -16.67
N LEU A 408 -11.99 15.21 -17.23
CA LEU A 408 -11.66 16.43 -16.49
C LEU A 408 -12.53 17.64 -16.86
N GLY A 409 -13.48 17.52 -17.79
CA GLY A 409 -14.37 18.57 -18.22
C GLY A 409 -15.68 18.05 -18.75
N THR A 410 -16.65 18.94 -19.02
CA THR A 410 -17.98 18.55 -19.52
C THR A 410 -17.98 17.97 -20.94
N ARG A 411 -16.84 18.01 -21.65
CA ARG A 411 -16.76 17.71 -23.10
C ARG A 411 -15.61 16.83 -23.56
N ALA A 412 -14.58 16.55 -22.74
CA ALA A 412 -13.45 15.73 -23.16
C ALA A 412 -12.90 14.83 -22.05
N SER A 413 -12.22 13.72 -22.39
CA SER A 413 -11.53 12.84 -21.47
C SER A 413 -10.15 12.49 -22.04
N LEU A 414 -9.09 12.62 -21.23
CA LEU A 414 -7.71 12.32 -21.63
C LEU A 414 -7.09 11.34 -20.63
N PRO A 415 -6.22 10.42 -21.08
CA PRO A 415 -5.49 9.54 -20.17
C PRO A 415 -4.40 10.31 -19.42
N PHE A 416 -3.95 9.74 -18.31
CA PHE A 416 -2.73 10.16 -17.62
C PHE A 416 -1.52 9.61 -18.35
N MET A 417 -0.52 10.46 -18.61
CA MET A 417 0.74 10.02 -19.21
C MET A 417 1.91 10.92 -18.80
N PRO A 418 3.13 10.36 -18.68
CA PRO A 418 4.32 11.16 -18.41
C PRO A 418 4.63 12.11 -19.57
N ALA A 419 5.29 13.23 -19.29
CA ALA A 419 5.68 14.23 -20.29
C ALA A 419 6.45 13.62 -21.47
N SER A 420 7.31 12.62 -21.18
CA SER A 420 8.06 11.85 -22.19
C SER A 420 7.19 11.06 -23.18
N SER A 421 5.96 10.76 -22.81
CA SER A 421 4.98 10.04 -23.65
C SER A 421 4.04 10.96 -24.42
N VAL A 422 4.04 12.24 -24.12
CA VAL A 422 3.29 13.23 -24.89
C VAL A 422 3.88 13.36 -26.30
N ARG A 423 3.04 13.48 -27.32
CA ARG A 423 3.45 13.56 -28.75
C ARG A 423 2.72 14.72 -29.44
N PRO A 424 3.33 15.32 -30.48
CA PRO A 424 2.64 16.31 -31.32
C PRO A 424 1.33 15.74 -31.86
N GLY A 425 0.28 16.57 -31.83
CA GLY A 425 -1.09 16.18 -32.19
C GLY A 425 -1.95 15.64 -31.07
N MET A 426 -1.40 15.37 -29.88
CA MET A 426 -2.18 15.06 -28.67
C MET A 426 -2.85 16.30 -28.11
N ALA A 427 -4.00 16.13 -27.45
CA ALA A 427 -4.67 17.18 -26.68
C ALA A 427 -4.21 17.15 -25.24
N MET A 428 -4.11 18.31 -24.60
CA MET A 428 -3.87 18.50 -23.15
C MET A 428 -4.94 19.42 -22.58
N PHE A 429 -5.39 19.16 -21.36
CA PHE A 429 -6.40 20.00 -20.69
C PHE A 429 -5.84 21.36 -20.26
N THR A 430 -6.67 22.39 -20.42
CA THR A 430 -6.35 23.78 -20.11
C THR A 430 -7.14 24.29 -18.90
N GLU A 431 -6.62 25.38 -18.28
CA GLU A 431 -7.20 26.01 -17.09
C GLU A 431 -8.64 26.53 -17.24
N ASP A 432 -9.10 26.74 -18.46
CA ASP A 432 -10.47 27.18 -18.80
C ASP A 432 -11.45 26.02 -19.00
N GLY A 433 -11.02 24.77 -18.68
CA GLY A 433 -11.82 23.57 -18.83
C GLY A 433 -11.95 23.10 -20.29
N GLY A 434 -11.16 23.69 -21.21
CA GLY A 434 -11.00 23.25 -22.59
C GLY A 434 -9.81 22.30 -22.77
N TYR A 435 -9.33 22.22 -24.01
CA TYR A 435 -8.07 21.51 -24.33
C TYR A 435 -7.33 22.25 -25.42
N ASP A 436 -6.02 22.02 -25.48
CA ASP A 436 -5.13 22.57 -26.50
C ASP A 436 -4.32 21.43 -27.12
N ILE A 437 -3.93 21.59 -28.40
CA ILE A 437 -3.24 20.54 -29.15
C ILE A 437 -1.73 20.75 -29.03
N VAL A 438 -1.03 19.69 -28.69
CA VAL A 438 0.45 19.68 -28.64
C VAL A 438 0.99 19.89 -30.06
N GLU A 439 1.79 20.93 -30.22
CA GLU A 439 2.45 21.29 -31.49
C GLU A 439 3.83 20.66 -31.59
N SER A 440 4.64 20.81 -30.55
CA SER A 440 5.97 20.19 -30.46
C SER A 440 6.25 19.66 -29.06
N VAL A 441 7.12 18.63 -29.02
CA VAL A 441 7.68 18.05 -27.79
C VAL A 441 9.18 17.92 -28.02
N GLU A 442 9.97 18.64 -27.24
CA GLU A 442 11.40 18.73 -27.41
C GLU A 442 12.14 18.46 -26.10
N PRO A 443 13.19 17.60 -26.07
CA PRO A 443 14.08 17.53 -24.93
C PRO A 443 14.86 18.85 -24.81
N VAL A 444 15.06 19.34 -23.59
CA VAL A 444 15.82 20.58 -23.31
C VAL A 444 16.77 20.36 -22.15
N GLU A 445 18.01 20.84 -22.27
CA GLU A 445 18.93 20.89 -21.13
C GLU A 445 18.49 21.99 -20.17
N LEU A 446 18.54 21.70 -18.87
CA LEU A 446 18.18 22.59 -17.79
C LEU A 446 19.39 22.78 -16.86
N ASP A 447 19.67 24.03 -16.49
CA ASP A 447 20.62 24.37 -15.41
C ASP A 447 19.88 25.19 -14.35
N LYS A 448 18.70 24.70 -13.96
CA LYS A 448 17.81 25.42 -13.06
C LYS A 448 17.17 24.46 -12.03
N PRO A 449 16.81 24.97 -10.84
CA PRO A 449 15.97 24.23 -9.90
C PRO A 449 14.65 23.79 -10.53
N VAL A 450 14.12 22.69 -10.04
CA VAL A 450 12.80 22.14 -10.40
C VAL A 450 11.95 21.96 -9.16
N TYR A 451 10.63 22.07 -9.30
CA TYR A 451 9.68 22.14 -8.19
C TYR A 451 8.50 21.21 -8.43
N ASP A 452 7.87 20.71 -7.36
CA ASP A 452 6.58 20.09 -7.39
C ASP A 452 5.70 20.61 -6.24
N LEU A 453 4.36 20.50 -6.39
CA LEU A 453 3.39 20.97 -5.40
C LEU A 453 2.51 19.81 -4.99
N ASN A 454 2.42 19.52 -3.72
CA ASN A 454 1.36 18.65 -3.24
C ASN A 454 0.09 19.47 -2.97
N VAL A 455 -1.03 19.02 -3.54
CA VAL A 455 -2.32 19.74 -3.49
C VAL A 455 -3.38 18.86 -2.83
N GLN A 456 -4.03 19.42 -1.83
CA GLN A 456 -4.99 18.74 -0.99
C GLN A 456 -6.13 18.11 -1.82
N HIS A 457 -6.43 16.85 -1.59
CA HIS A 457 -7.52 16.04 -2.16
C HIS A 457 -7.43 15.70 -3.66
N THR A 458 -6.80 16.50 -4.47
CA THR A 458 -6.86 16.39 -5.92
C THR A 458 -5.60 15.85 -6.54
N HIS A 459 -4.46 16.07 -5.86
CA HIS A 459 -3.12 15.71 -6.34
C HIS A 459 -2.84 16.21 -7.76
N ASN A 460 -3.49 17.32 -8.16
CA ASN A 460 -3.28 17.98 -9.44
C ASN A 460 -3.42 19.50 -9.29
N PHE A 461 -2.79 20.24 -10.19
CA PHE A 461 -2.85 21.69 -10.21
C PHE A 461 -2.65 22.23 -11.64
N VAL A 462 -2.88 23.52 -11.84
CA VAL A 462 -2.66 24.17 -13.13
C VAL A 462 -1.29 24.81 -13.17
N ALA A 463 -0.44 24.32 -14.07
CA ALA A 463 0.89 24.88 -14.33
C ALA A 463 1.02 25.28 -15.80
N ALA A 464 1.52 26.49 -16.06
CA ALA A 464 1.63 27.09 -17.40
C ALA A 464 0.32 27.07 -18.21
N GLY A 465 -0.84 27.11 -17.51
CA GLY A 465 -2.18 27.06 -18.12
C GLY A 465 -2.62 25.66 -18.54
N LEU A 466 -1.88 24.62 -18.17
CA LEU A 466 -2.18 23.20 -18.41
C LEU A 466 -2.39 22.47 -17.08
N ILE A 467 -3.29 21.47 -17.05
CA ILE A 467 -3.53 20.66 -15.85
C ILE A 467 -2.49 19.55 -15.77
N THR A 468 -1.83 19.39 -14.63
CA THR A 468 -0.76 18.44 -14.34
C THR A 468 -1.00 17.69 -13.04
N HIS A 469 -0.33 16.54 -12.82
CA HIS A 469 -0.55 15.64 -11.69
C HIS A 469 0.75 15.30 -10.95
N ASN A 470 0.67 14.93 -9.66
CA ASN A 470 1.78 14.52 -8.80
C ASN A 470 2.22 13.04 -8.98
N SER A 471 3.33 12.67 -8.31
CA SER A 471 4.03 11.38 -8.34
C SER A 471 3.17 10.11 -8.09
N VAL A 472 3.67 8.94 -8.60
CA VAL A 472 2.97 7.63 -8.64
C VAL A 472 2.78 6.96 -7.26
N TYR A 473 3.63 7.23 -6.25
CA TYR A 473 3.53 6.63 -4.90
C TYR A 473 2.81 7.50 -3.86
N SER A 474 2.33 8.66 -4.24
CA SER A 474 1.55 9.55 -3.35
C SER A 474 0.31 8.88 -2.74
N PHE A 475 -0.23 7.82 -3.36
CA PHE A 475 -1.38 7.07 -2.82
C PHE A 475 -1.08 6.31 -1.51
N ARG A 476 0.21 6.04 -1.18
CA ARG A 476 0.68 5.49 0.10
C ARG A 476 1.27 6.55 1.02
N GLN A 477 1.14 7.83 0.64
CA GLN A 477 1.71 8.98 1.36
C GLN A 477 3.24 8.88 1.56
N ALA A 478 3.92 8.10 0.72
CA ALA A 478 5.37 8.13 0.62
C ALA A 478 5.83 9.54 0.26
N ASP A 479 6.82 10.03 0.99
CA ASP A 479 7.35 11.37 0.84
C ASP A 479 8.81 11.32 0.39
N ILE A 480 9.03 11.57 -0.89
CA ILE A 480 10.38 11.57 -1.47
C ILE A 480 11.30 12.62 -0.85
N ARG A 481 10.73 13.66 -0.20
CA ARG A 481 11.52 14.66 0.52
C ARG A 481 12.40 14.01 1.57
N ASN A 482 11.94 12.97 2.22
CA ASN A 482 12.73 12.32 3.26
C ASN A 482 14.14 11.94 2.78
N ILE A 483 14.31 11.60 1.48
CA ILE A 483 15.62 11.33 0.92
C ILE A 483 16.29 12.58 0.35
N LEU A 484 15.55 13.52 -0.23
CA LEU A 484 16.08 14.74 -0.81
C LEU A 484 16.56 15.71 0.27
N ASP A 485 15.76 15.88 1.33
CA ASP A 485 16.05 16.80 2.45
C ASP A 485 17.01 16.16 3.48
N PHE A 486 17.39 14.88 3.30
CA PHE A 486 18.29 14.19 4.24
C PHE A 486 19.59 14.96 4.51
N GLN A 487 20.15 15.61 3.48
CA GLN A 487 21.36 16.44 3.62
C GLN A 487 21.06 17.80 4.27
N GLU A 488 19.82 18.30 4.23
CA GLU A 488 19.41 19.51 4.95
C GLU A 488 19.25 19.20 6.44
N ASP A 489 18.63 18.07 6.78
CA ASP A 489 18.49 17.57 8.15
C ASP A 489 19.82 17.14 8.78
N TYR A 490 20.70 16.58 7.94
CA TYR A 490 22.02 16.09 8.32
C TYR A 490 23.10 16.69 7.40
N PRO A 491 23.50 17.97 7.60
CA PRO A 491 24.45 18.66 6.71
C PRO A 491 25.85 18.01 6.62
N ASP A 492 26.20 17.19 7.60
CA ASP A 492 27.45 16.40 7.67
C ASP A 492 27.25 14.96 7.18
N ALA A 493 26.11 14.64 6.55
CA ALA A 493 25.84 13.30 6.03
C ALA A 493 26.85 12.92 4.94
N HIS A 494 27.44 11.72 5.09
CA HIS A 494 28.26 11.14 4.05
C HIS A 494 27.36 10.53 2.97
N VAL A 495 27.60 10.88 1.69
CA VAL A 495 26.77 10.42 0.56
C VAL A 495 27.57 9.50 -0.34
N VAL A 496 27.10 8.27 -0.51
CA VAL A 496 27.70 7.25 -1.39
C VAL A 496 26.74 6.92 -2.53
N ARG A 497 27.23 6.85 -3.78
CA ARG A 497 26.44 6.46 -4.96
C ARG A 497 26.81 5.06 -5.43
N LEU A 498 25.79 4.21 -5.63
CA LEU A 498 25.95 2.84 -6.16
C LEU A 498 25.38 2.79 -7.58
N GLU A 499 26.26 2.79 -8.59
CA GLU A 499 25.89 2.83 -10.01
C GLU A 499 26.09 1.51 -10.74
N GLN A 500 26.96 0.60 -10.24
CA GLN A 500 27.13 -0.71 -10.83
C GLN A 500 25.98 -1.64 -10.47
N ASN A 501 25.33 -2.19 -11.50
CA ASN A 501 24.21 -3.14 -11.36
C ASN A 501 24.73 -4.58 -11.54
N TYR A 502 24.27 -5.47 -10.66
CA TYR A 502 24.65 -6.90 -10.63
C TYR A 502 23.48 -7.84 -10.93
N ARG A 503 22.31 -7.29 -11.28
CA ARG A 503 21.07 -8.05 -11.50
C ARG A 503 20.75 -8.23 -12.98
N SER A 504 20.91 -7.17 -13.76
CA SER A 504 20.37 -7.06 -15.11
C SER A 504 21.49 -6.89 -16.15
N THR A 505 21.25 -7.41 -17.35
CA THR A 505 22.13 -7.21 -18.52
C THR A 505 22.07 -5.77 -19.02
N GLN A 506 23.05 -5.36 -19.84
CA GLN A 506 23.17 -3.98 -20.32
C GLN A 506 21.96 -3.54 -21.16
N THR A 507 21.36 -4.42 -21.94
CA THR A 507 20.13 -4.11 -22.71
C THR A 507 18.98 -3.72 -21.80
N ILE A 508 18.74 -4.46 -20.69
CA ILE A 508 17.72 -4.12 -19.71
C ILE A 508 18.06 -2.77 -19.05
N LEU A 509 19.32 -2.57 -18.65
CA LEU A 509 19.75 -1.31 -18.04
C LEU A 509 19.67 -0.14 -18.99
N SER A 510 19.98 -0.34 -20.28
CA SER A 510 19.86 0.71 -21.29
C SER A 510 18.40 1.14 -21.48
N VAL A 511 17.45 0.18 -21.50
CA VAL A 511 16.01 0.50 -21.52
C VAL A 511 15.59 1.17 -20.22
N ALA A 512 16.02 0.65 -19.07
CA ALA A 512 15.71 1.24 -17.75
C ALA A 512 16.33 2.64 -17.62
N ASN A 513 17.61 2.83 -17.97
CA ASN A 513 18.27 4.12 -17.99
C ASN A 513 17.59 5.08 -18.98
N ALA A 514 17.15 4.59 -20.16
CA ALA A 514 16.40 5.39 -21.11
C ALA A 514 15.04 5.83 -20.54
N VAL A 515 14.33 4.94 -19.87
CA VAL A 515 13.08 5.27 -19.17
C VAL A 515 13.37 6.27 -18.02
N ILE A 516 14.33 5.95 -17.14
CA ILE A 516 14.64 6.77 -15.96
C ILE A 516 15.38 8.06 -16.33
N SER A 517 16.09 8.11 -17.47
CA SER A 517 16.70 9.35 -17.98
C SER A 517 15.65 10.42 -18.28
N HIS A 518 14.40 10.00 -18.42
CA HIS A 518 13.26 10.89 -18.51
C HIS A 518 12.84 11.42 -17.13
N ASN A 519 13.36 10.90 -16.00
CA ASN A 519 13.16 11.43 -14.67
C ASN A 519 14.17 12.53 -14.36
N ARG A 520 13.69 13.63 -13.80
CA ARG A 520 14.49 14.81 -13.51
C ARG A 520 14.23 15.31 -12.08
N GLY A 521 15.32 15.70 -11.42
CA GLY A 521 15.39 15.92 -9.98
C GLY A 521 16.16 14.80 -9.28
N ARG A 522 16.78 13.87 -10.08
CA ARG A 522 17.65 12.82 -9.54
C ARG A 522 19.05 13.37 -9.24
N MET A 523 19.68 12.88 -8.17
CA MET A 523 21.09 13.12 -7.88
C MET A 523 22.01 12.36 -8.85
N GLY A 524 21.79 12.46 -10.16
CA GLY A 524 22.56 11.93 -11.28
C GLY A 524 23.29 10.60 -11.02
N LYS A 525 22.69 9.47 -11.39
CA LYS A 525 23.34 8.15 -11.44
C LYS A 525 23.00 7.45 -12.74
N SER A 526 23.92 6.68 -13.30
CA SER A 526 23.73 5.89 -14.51
C SER A 526 24.08 4.45 -14.22
N LEU A 527 23.11 3.55 -14.26
CA LEU A 527 23.32 2.13 -14.00
C LEU A 527 24.07 1.50 -15.18
N TRP A 528 25.14 0.77 -14.88
CA TRP A 528 25.92 -0.03 -15.82
C TRP A 528 26.22 -1.41 -15.24
N THR A 529 26.59 -2.38 -16.08
CA THR A 529 26.86 -3.76 -15.67
C THR A 529 27.99 -4.39 -16.46
N ASP A 530 28.64 -5.37 -15.85
CA ASP A 530 29.61 -6.27 -16.50
C ASP A 530 28.99 -7.58 -17.01
N LEU A 531 27.66 -7.77 -16.88
CA LEU A 531 26.95 -9.01 -17.28
C LEU A 531 26.75 -9.13 -18.80
N GLY A 532 27.26 -8.17 -19.58
CA GLY A 532 27.14 -8.17 -21.05
C GLY A 532 25.79 -7.63 -21.53
N GLU A 533 25.57 -7.66 -22.86
CA GLU A 533 24.40 -7.04 -23.50
C GLU A 533 23.08 -7.74 -23.18
N GLY A 534 23.05 -9.08 -23.20
CA GLY A 534 21.82 -9.86 -23.01
C GLY A 534 20.86 -9.82 -24.21
N ASP A 535 19.69 -10.41 -24.05
CA ASP A 535 18.67 -10.47 -25.08
C ASP A 535 17.97 -9.11 -25.30
N PRO A 536 17.52 -8.82 -26.55
CA PRO A 536 16.79 -7.61 -26.87
C PRO A 536 15.39 -7.62 -26.24
N VAL A 537 14.95 -6.46 -25.75
CA VAL A 537 13.58 -6.27 -25.26
C VAL A 537 12.59 -6.34 -26.43
N LYS A 538 11.60 -7.22 -26.32
CA LYS A 538 10.56 -7.39 -27.35
C LYS A 538 9.31 -6.59 -26.96
N VAL A 539 8.83 -5.75 -27.85
CA VAL A 539 7.57 -5.01 -27.70
C VAL A 539 6.55 -5.54 -28.70
N ARG A 540 5.37 -5.94 -28.22
CA ARG A 540 4.29 -6.45 -29.05
C ARG A 540 3.02 -5.66 -28.82
N GLU A 541 2.37 -5.22 -29.88
CA GLU A 541 1.03 -4.66 -29.89
C GLU A 541 0.05 -5.75 -30.36
N LEU A 542 -0.97 -6.02 -29.55
CA LEU A 542 -1.93 -7.10 -29.77
C LEU A 542 -3.36 -6.53 -29.77
N ASP A 543 -4.30 -7.26 -30.38
CA ASP A 543 -5.64 -6.75 -30.66
C ASP A 543 -6.52 -6.61 -29.41
N ASP A 544 -6.38 -7.55 -28.45
CA ASP A 544 -7.19 -7.60 -27.23
C ASP A 544 -6.47 -8.37 -26.10
N GLU A 545 -7.05 -8.35 -24.91
CA GLU A 545 -6.54 -9.05 -23.73
C GLU A 545 -6.44 -10.58 -23.91
N HIS A 546 -7.27 -11.18 -24.78
CA HIS A 546 -7.21 -12.61 -25.07
C HIS A 546 -6.06 -12.95 -26.02
N ALA A 547 -5.78 -12.08 -26.98
CA ALA A 547 -4.60 -12.20 -27.84
C ALA A 547 -3.32 -12.03 -27.02
N GLU A 548 -3.31 -11.06 -26.08
CA GLU A 548 -2.22 -10.86 -25.12
C GLU A 548 -1.97 -12.11 -24.27
N ALA A 549 -3.01 -12.68 -23.67
CA ALA A 549 -2.88 -13.88 -22.84
C ALA A 549 -2.39 -15.10 -23.65
N ARG A 550 -2.91 -15.29 -24.88
CA ARG A 550 -2.43 -16.37 -25.77
C ARG A 550 -0.96 -16.21 -26.15
N TYR A 551 -0.52 -14.96 -26.42
CA TYR A 551 0.87 -14.68 -26.75
C TYR A 551 1.78 -14.95 -25.55
N VAL A 552 1.42 -14.42 -24.37
CA VAL A 552 2.20 -14.59 -23.12
C VAL A 552 2.32 -16.07 -22.77
N VAL A 553 1.21 -16.81 -22.80
CA VAL A 553 1.22 -18.25 -22.47
C VAL A 553 2.01 -19.06 -23.51
N GLY A 554 1.92 -18.72 -24.80
CA GLY A 554 2.75 -19.33 -25.83
C GLY A 554 4.24 -19.04 -25.67
N GLU A 555 4.61 -17.85 -25.17
CA GLU A 555 6.01 -17.53 -24.86
C GLU A 555 6.50 -18.28 -23.62
N ILE A 556 5.64 -18.49 -22.62
CA ILE A 556 5.93 -19.34 -21.46
C ILE A 556 6.19 -20.79 -21.91
N GLU A 557 5.32 -21.37 -22.76
CA GLU A 557 5.51 -22.71 -23.31
C GLU A 557 6.87 -22.82 -24.05
N ARG A 558 7.19 -21.84 -24.90
CA ARG A 558 8.47 -21.79 -25.63
C ARG A 558 9.68 -21.77 -24.69
N LEU A 559 9.65 -20.92 -23.65
CA LEU A 559 10.73 -20.80 -22.67
C LEU A 559 10.92 -22.11 -21.87
N VAL A 560 9.81 -22.73 -21.47
CA VAL A 560 9.84 -24.03 -20.78
C VAL A 560 10.41 -25.14 -21.67
N ASP A 561 10.04 -25.17 -22.97
CA ASP A 561 10.58 -26.08 -23.94
C ASP A 561 12.09 -25.86 -24.19
N GLU A 562 12.57 -24.65 -24.04
CA GLU A 562 14.01 -24.28 -24.08
C GLU A 562 14.76 -24.60 -22.77
N GLY A 563 14.07 -25.11 -21.75
CA GLY A 563 14.67 -25.57 -20.49
C GLY A 563 14.63 -24.55 -19.35
N VAL A 564 13.91 -23.41 -19.49
CA VAL A 564 13.71 -22.44 -18.40
C VAL A 564 12.72 -23.02 -17.40
N SER A 565 13.06 -23.02 -16.10
CA SER A 565 12.11 -23.46 -15.06
C SER A 565 10.92 -22.52 -14.99
N ARG A 566 9.72 -23.06 -14.77
CA ARG A 566 8.50 -22.24 -14.56
C ARG A 566 8.64 -21.27 -13.37
N SER A 567 9.38 -21.64 -12.33
CA SER A 567 9.66 -20.79 -11.16
C SER A 567 10.54 -19.57 -11.49
N GLU A 568 11.24 -19.59 -12.64
CA GLU A 568 12.06 -18.46 -13.11
C GLU A 568 11.30 -17.51 -14.05
N ILE A 569 9.99 -17.79 -14.30
CA ILE A 569 9.14 -16.99 -15.19
C ILE A 569 8.16 -16.19 -14.35
N ALA A 570 8.15 -14.86 -14.55
CA ALA A 570 7.18 -13.97 -13.92
C ALA A 570 6.44 -13.12 -14.96
N VAL A 571 5.14 -12.94 -14.74
CA VAL A 571 4.27 -12.09 -15.56
C VAL A 571 3.78 -10.92 -14.71
N PHE A 572 4.11 -9.70 -15.13
CA PHE A 572 3.72 -8.48 -14.42
C PHE A 572 2.56 -7.78 -15.13
N TYR A 573 1.65 -7.23 -14.32
CA TYR A 573 0.54 -6.40 -14.79
C TYR A 573 0.29 -5.21 -13.86
N ARG A 574 -0.52 -4.25 -14.29
CA ARG A 574 -0.79 -3.02 -13.51
C ARG A 574 -1.84 -3.24 -12.42
N THR A 575 -2.87 -4.05 -12.68
CA THR A 575 -3.99 -4.28 -11.75
C THR A 575 -4.36 -5.77 -11.72
N ASN A 576 -4.76 -6.28 -10.55
CA ASN A 576 -5.17 -7.68 -10.36
C ASN A 576 -6.34 -8.12 -11.28
N ALA A 577 -7.15 -7.18 -11.77
CA ALA A 577 -8.22 -7.53 -12.72
C ALA A 577 -7.69 -8.06 -14.07
N GLN A 578 -6.43 -7.76 -14.41
CA GLN A 578 -5.79 -8.22 -15.64
C GLN A 578 -5.35 -9.69 -15.57
N SER A 579 -5.10 -10.22 -14.36
CA SER A 579 -4.65 -11.61 -14.18
C SER A 579 -5.65 -12.63 -14.69
N ARG A 580 -6.96 -12.35 -14.57
CA ARG A 580 -8.02 -13.33 -14.82
C ARG A 580 -7.96 -13.98 -16.20
N VAL A 581 -7.69 -13.20 -17.26
CA VAL A 581 -7.61 -13.73 -18.64
C VAL A 581 -6.34 -14.55 -18.84
N LEU A 582 -5.25 -14.16 -18.17
CA LEU A 582 -4.00 -14.92 -18.12
C LEU A 582 -4.20 -16.25 -17.39
N GLU A 583 -4.82 -16.21 -16.20
CA GLU A 583 -5.15 -17.39 -15.39
C GLU A 583 -6.02 -18.38 -16.16
N ASP A 584 -7.13 -17.92 -16.77
CA ASP A 584 -8.01 -18.75 -17.59
C ASP A 584 -7.26 -19.43 -18.77
N THR A 585 -6.25 -18.73 -19.33
CA THR A 585 -5.48 -19.25 -20.46
C THR A 585 -4.41 -20.25 -19.99
N LEU A 586 -3.74 -20.01 -18.85
CA LEU A 586 -2.79 -20.92 -18.22
C LEU A 586 -3.47 -22.24 -17.80
N VAL A 587 -4.64 -22.16 -17.18
CA VAL A 587 -5.44 -23.34 -16.81
C VAL A 587 -5.79 -24.20 -18.02
N ARG A 588 -6.22 -23.58 -19.14
CA ARG A 588 -6.54 -24.31 -20.38
C ARG A 588 -5.33 -25.00 -21.01
N ARG A 589 -4.12 -24.52 -20.72
CA ARG A 589 -2.86 -25.09 -21.20
C ARG A 589 -2.17 -25.97 -20.16
N GLU A 590 -2.83 -26.23 -19.04
CA GLU A 590 -2.32 -27.06 -17.94
C GLU A 590 -0.96 -26.59 -17.40
N ILE A 591 -0.75 -25.26 -17.41
CA ILE A 591 0.46 -24.62 -16.85
C ILE A 591 0.17 -24.19 -15.42
N GLY A 592 0.92 -24.75 -14.46
CA GLY A 592 0.85 -24.36 -13.04
C GLY A 592 1.31 -22.92 -12.84
N TYR A 593 0.56 -22.15 -12.07
CA TYR A 593 0.87 -20.75 -11.76
C TYR A 593 0.49 -20.38 -10.33
N GLN A 594 1.07 -19.31 -9.81
CA GLN A 594 0.69 -18.66 -8.55
C GLN A 594 0.43 -17.17 -8.79
N VAL A 595 -0.54 -16.59 -8.08
CA VAL A 595 -0.87 -15.15 -8.17
C VAL A 595 -0.47 -14.48 -6.86
N ILE A 596 0.53 -13.59 -6.91
CA ILE A 596 0.92 -12.78 -5.75
C ILE A 596 0.05 -11.53 -5.70
N GLY A 597 -0.62 -11.28 -4.55
CA GLY A 597 -1.57 -10.18 -4.36
C GLY A 597 -2.96 -10.45 -4.95
N GLY A 598 -3.32 -11.70 -5.18
CA GLY A 598 -4.70 -12.19 -5.41
C GLY A 598 -5.56 -12.09 -4.15
N THR A 599 -6.69 -12.82 -4.07
CA THR A 599 -7.45 -12.92 -2.80
C THR A 599 -6.56 -13.60 -1.76
N LYS A 600 -6.06 -12.81 -0.82
CA LYS A 600 -5.10 -13.24 0.20
C LYS A 600 -5.62 -14.44 0.96
N PHE A 601 -4.74 -15.39 1.30
CA PHE A 601 -5.08 -16.52 2.16
C PHE A 601 -5.78 -16.03 3.45
N TYR A 602 -5.20 -15.03 4.12
CA TYR A 602 -5.76 -14.44 5.34
C TYR A 602 -6.99 -13.54 5.11
N GLU A 603 -7.33 -13.18 3.86
CA GLU A 603 -8.55 -12.45 3.53
C GLU A 603 -9.73 -13.34 3.17
N ARG A 604 -9.51 -14.64 3.00
CA ARG A 604 -10.59 -15.62 2.77
C ARG A 604 -11.56 -15.64 3.94
N ALA A 605 -12.85 -15.77 3.64
CA ALA A 605 -13.91 -15.61 4.65
C ALA A 605 -13.76 -16.58 5.83
N GLU A 606 -13.47 -17.86 5.54
CA GLU A 606 -13.27 -18.91 6.54
C GLU A 606 -12.03 -18.67 7.40
N ILE A 607 -10.95 -18.17 6.82
CA ILE A 607 -9.71 -17.84 7.54
C ILE A 607 -9.94 -16.64 8.46
N LYS A 608 -10.60 -15.59 7.95
CA LYS A 608 -10.98 -14.43 8.78
C LYS A 608 -11.93 -14.79 9.91
N ASP A 609 -12.82 -15.74 9.70
CA ASP A 609 -13.70 -16.23 10.76
C ASP A 609 -12.88 -16.95 11.85
N ALA A 610 -11.97 -17.85 11.46
CA ALA A 610 -11.09 -18.56 12.39
C ALA A 610 -10.18 -17.59 13.17
N VAL A 611 -9.56 -16.64 12.49
CA VAL A 611 -8.74 -15.60 13.13
C VAL A 611 -9.57 -14.72 14.05
N ALA A 612 -10.81 -14.34 13.67
CA ALA A 612 -11.69 -13.55 14.53
C ALA A 612 -12.09 -14.31 15.81
N TYR A 613 -12.26 -15.62 15.74
CA TYR A 613 -12.44 -16.44 16.94
C TYR A 613 -11.22 -16.35 17.88
N LEU A 614 -10.02 -16.56 17.35
CA LEU A 614 -8.78 -16.44 18.13
C LEU A 614 -8.62 -15.03 18.72
N THR A 615 -8.97 -14.00 17.93
CA THR A 615 -8.93 -12.61 18.38
C THR A 615 -9.82 -12.36 19.59
N VAL A 616 -11.07 -12.88 19.58
CA VAL A 616 -12.01 -12.74 20.71
C VAL A 616 -11.52 -13.49 21.94
N LEU A 617 -10.81 -14.61 21.79
CA LEU A 617 -10.19 -15.31 22.93
C LEU A 617 -9.09 -14.46 23.58
N GLY A 618 -8.28 -13.76 22.80
CA GLY A 618 -7.22 -12.85 23.29
C GLY A 618 -7.76 -11.50 23.76
N ASN A 619 -8.72 -10.92 23.03
CA ASN A 619 -9.33 -9.62 23.36
C ASN A 619 -10.87 -9.70 23.38
N PRO A 620 -11.49 -9.98 24.54
CA PRO A 620 -12.94 -10.05 24.71
C PRO A 620 -13.70 -8.74 24.47
N GLN A 621 -12.99 -7.61 24.38
CA GLN A 621 -13.59 -6.29 24.14
C GLN A 621 -13.77 -6.01 22.64
N ASP A 622 -13.24 -6.86 21.76
CA ASP A 622 -13.31 -6.67 20.32
C ASP A 622 -14.72 -6.98 19.77
N VAL A 623 -15.50 -5.92 19.62
CA VAL A 623 -16.87 -5.97 19.11
C VAL A 623 -16.93 -6.39 17.65
N VAL A 624 -15.93 -6.04 16.83
CA VAL A 624 -15.90 -6.34 15.38
C VAL A 624 -15.73 -7.84 15.17
N SER A 625 -14.73 -8.44 15.80
CA SER A 625 -14.50 -9.88 15.75
C SER A 625 -15.64 -10.66 16.39
N PHE A 626 -16.15 -10.22 17.55
CA PHE A 626 -17.32 -10.86 18.20
C PHE A 626 -18.56 -10.87 17.29
N THR A 627 -18.88 -9.71 16.68
CA THR A 627 -20.02 -9.60 15.76
C THR A 627 -19.89 -10.55 14.57
N ARG A 628 -18.66 -10.74 14.08
CA ARG A 628 -18.35 -11.63 12.96
C ARG A 628 -18.66 -13.10 13.31
N ILE A 629 -18.21 -13.57 14.47
CA ILE A 629 -18.27 -14.98 14.85
C ILE A 629 -19.58 -15.39 15.53
N ALA A 630 -20.33 -14.45 16.10
CA ALA A 630 -21.52 -14.77 16.92
C ALA A 630 -22.53 -15.72 16.24
N ASN A 631 -22.66 -15.65 14.91
CA ASN A 631 -23.54 -16.52 14.12
C ASN A 631 -22.83 -17.18 12.92
N ALA A 632 -21.53 -17.34 12.96
CA ALA A 632 -20.71 -18.07 11.98
C ALA A 632 -19.96 -19.23 12.69
N PRO A 633 -20.39 -20.50 12.54
CA PRO A 633 -21.53 -21.00 11.75
C PRO A 633 -22.90 -20.60 12.31
N LYS A 634 -23.96 -20.79 11.53
CA LYS A 634 -25.33 -20.44 11.94
C LYS A 634 -25.75 -21.24 13.20
N ARG A 635 -26.05 -20.49 14.29
CA ARG A 635 -26.45 -21.10 15.58
C ARG A 635 -27.72 -20.50 16.19
N GLY A 636 -28.47 -19.72 15.38
CA GLY A 636 -29.74 -19.12 15.83
C GLY A 636 -29.58 -17.74 16.48
N ILE A 637 -28.41 -17.14 16.42
CA ILE A 637 -28.18 -15.76 16.86
C ILE A 637 -28.44 -14.83 15.66
N GLY A 638 -29.68 -14.32 15.55
CA GLY A 638 -30.06 -13.39 14.48
C GLY A 638 -29.52 -11.98 14.72
N GLN A 639 -29.44 -11.20 13.64
CA GLN A 639 -28.94 -9.81 13.68
C GLN A 639 -29.64 -8.93 14.72
N THR A 640 -30.99 -9.05 14.83
CA THR A 640 -31.75 -8.29 15.84
C THR A 640 -31.38 -8.65 17.28
N SER A 641 -31.08 -9.93 17.55
CA SER A 641 -30.66 -10.40 18.88
C SER A 641 -29.26 -9.91 19.20
N LEU A 642 -28.35 -9.96 18.22
CA LEU A 642 -26.99 -9.45 18.35
C LEU A 642 -26.99 -7.95 18.58
N SER A 643 -27.76 -7.16 17.82
CA SER A 643 -27.88 -5.72 18.01
C SER A 643 -28.40 -5.33 19.42
N ARG A 644 -29.30 -6.14 20.01
CA ARG A 644 -29.78 -5.92 21.39
C ARG A 644 -28.68 -6.14 22.43
N VAL A 645 -27.87 -7.20 22.25
CA VAL A 645 -26.74 -7.49 23.15
C VAL A 645 -25.72 -6.35 23.06
N LEU A 646 -25.38 -5.90 21.84
CA LEU A 646 -24.45 -4.80 21.62
C LEU A 646 -24.95 -3.49 22.25
N ALA A 647 -26.21 -3.12 22.03
CA ALA A 647 -26.80 -1.92 22.60
C ALA A 647 -26.87 -1.97 24.14
N HIS A 648 -27.14 -3.15 24.69
CA HIS A 648 -27.14 -3.34 26.14
C HIS A 648 -25.74 -3.21 26.73
N ALA A 649 -24.72 -3.81 26.10
CA ALA A 649 -23.33 -3.69 26.51
C ALA A 649 -22.86 -2.21 26.48
N GLU A 650 -23.27 -1.48 25.46
CA GLU A 650 -22.98 -0.05 25.36
C GLU A 650 -23.65 0.78 26.46
N THR A 651 -24.92 0.51 26.74
CA THR A 651 -25.69 1.21 27.79
C THR A 651 -25.11 0.95 29.19
N MET A 652 -24.67 -0.28 29.46
CA MET A 652 -24.12 -0.68 30.76
C MET A 652 -22.63 -0.33 30.91
N GLY A 653 -21.92 -0.01 29.79
CA GLY A 653 -20.46 0.19 29.79
C GLY A 653 -19.69 -1.10 30.03
N GLU A 654 -20.29 -2.24 29.74
CA GLU A 654 -19.70 -3.59 29.91
C GLU A 654 -19.16 -4.12 28.58
N SER A 655 -18.27 -5.13 28.62
CA SER A 655 -17.81 -5.80 27.42
C SER A 655 -18.94 -6.61 26.76
N VAL A 656 -18.90 -6.73 25.43
CA VAL A 656 -19.88 -7.55 24.70
C VAL A 656 -19.80 -9.04 25.12
N TRP A 657 -18.62 -9.49 25.51
CA TRP A 657 -18.38 -10.83 26.05
C TRP A 657 -19.16 -11.07 27.35
N ASP A 658 -19.06 -10.16 28.33
CA ASP A 658 -19.70 -10.30 29.64
C ASP A 658 -21.23 -10.25 29.51
N VAL A 659 -21.75 -9.33 28.71
CA VAL A 659 -23.19 -9.23 28.43
C VAL A 659 -23.71 -10.45 27.66
N ALA A 660 -22.97 -10.95 26.68
CA ALA A 660 -23.36 -12.17 25.95
C ALA A 660 -23.34 -13.42 26.84
N ALA A 661 -22.39 -13.53 27.77
CA ALA A 661 -22.33 -14.60 28.76
C ALA A 661 -23.54 -14.56 29.72
N GLN A 662 -24.12 -13.38 29.97
CA GLN A 662 -25.28 -13.16 30.78
C GLN A 662 -26.52 -12.77 29.94
N ALA A 663 -26.67 -13.37 28.76
CA ALA A 663 -27.69 -13.01 27.77
C ALA A 663 -29.14 -12.97 28.32
N HIS A 664 -29.43 -13.65 29.42
CA HIS A 664 -30.72 -13.60 30.10
C HIS A 664 -31.04 -12.25 30.76
N THR A 665 -30.01 -11.39 30.97
CA THR A 665 -30.19 -10.05 31.56
C THR A 665 -30.57 -9.02 30.50
N VAL A 666 -30.39 -9.32 29.21
CA VAL A 666 -30.62 -8.40 28.10
C VAL A 666 -32.11 -8.19 27.85
N PRO A 667 -32.65 -6.95 28.00
CA PRO A 667 -34.07 -6.68 27.81
C PRO A 667 -34.55 -7.02 26.40
N GLY A 668 -35.71 -7.74 26.34
CA GLY A 668 -36.36 -8.06 25.07
C GLY A 668 -35.66 -9.13 24.24
N LEU A 669 -34.66 -9.82 24.75
CA LEU A 669 -34.05 -10.99 24.08
C LEU A 669 -34.96 -12.22 24.25
N GLY A 670 -35.29 -12.88 23.14
CA GLY A 670 -36.14 -14.06 23.18
C GLY A 670 -35.43 -15.30 23.76
N THR A 671 -36.15 -16.22 24.41
CA THR A 671 -35.60 -17.41 25.10
C THR A 671 -34.74 -18.30 24.20
N ALA A 672 -35.06 -18.39 22.91
CA ALA A 672 -34.26 -19.15 21.94
C ALA A 672 -32.88 -18.48 21.70
N ALA A 673 -32.86 -17.17 21.60
CA ALA A 673 -31.62 -16.41 21.43
C ALA A 673 -30.77 -16.47 22.73
N VAL A 674 -31.39 -16.34 23.90
CA VAL A 674 -30.70 -16.50 25.19
C VAL A 674 -29.98 -17.84 25.24
N ARG A 675 -30.67 -18.94 24.97
CA ARG A 675 -30.05 -20.29 24.94
C ARG A 675 -28.96 -20.45 23.89
N ALA A 676 -29.07 -19.73 22.75
CA ALA A 676 -28.07 -19.78 21.71
C ALA A 676 -26.78 -19.06 22.15
N PHE A 677 -26.91 -17.87 22.80
CA PHE A 677 -25.78 -17.16 23.39
C PHE A 677 -25.14 -17.93 24.53
N GLU A 678 -25.93 -18.47 25.47
CA GLU A 678 -25.42 -19.27 26.60
C GLU A 678 -24.58 -20.47 26.13
N ARG A 679 -25.04 -21.21 25.12
CA ARG A 679 -24.26 -22.33 24.52
C ARG A 679 -22.98 -21.82 23.87
N PHE A 680 -23.09 -20.79 23.04
CA PHE A 680 -21.95 -20.19 22.36
C PHE A 680 -20.89 -19.71 23.36
N MET A 681 -21.30 -18.94 24.37
CA MET A 681 -20.40 -18.41 25.37
C MET A 681 -19.79 -19.47 26.28
N ALA A 682 -20.50 -20.58 26.55
CA ALA A 682 -19.93 -21.72 27.28
C ALA A 682 -18.76 -22.37 26.50
N THR A 683 -18.91 -22.59 25.18
CA THR A 683 -17.81 -23.06 24.33
C THR A 683 -16.67 -22.07 24.31
N MET A 684 -16.96 -20.78 24.11
CA MET A 684 -15.93 -19.74 24.06
C MET A 684 -15.17 -19.59 25.39
N ALA A 685 -15.84 -19.72 26.54
CA ALA A 685 -15.21 -19.68 27.84
C ALA A 685 -14.23 -20.86 28.04
N ALA A 686 -14.62 -22.08 27.64
CA ALA A 686 -13.74 -23.24 27.72
C ALA A 686 -12.50 -23.10 26.82
N LEU A 687 -12.66 -22.57 25.61
CA LEU A 687 -11.54 -22.30 24.71
C LEU A 687 -10.62 -21.19 25.25
N ARG A 688 -11.18 -20.17 25.87
CA ARG A 688 -10.41 -19.10 26.50
C ARG A 688 -9.57 -19.59 27.68
N GLU A 689 -10.14 -20.47 28.52
CA GLU A 689 -9.38 -21.09 29.59
C GLU A 689 -8.14 -21.84 29.07
N ARG A 690 -8.27 -22.55 27.91
CA ARG A 690 -7.13 -23.22 27.26
C ARG A 690 -6.10 -22.20 26.76
N ALA A 691 -6.56 -21.07 26.16
CA ALA A 691 -5.65 -20.01 25.72
C ALA A 691 -4.87 -19.40 26.91
N GLU A 692 -5.53 -19.18 28.06
CA GLU A 692 -4.91 -18.71 29.29
C GLU A 692 -3.92 -19.73 29.89
N GLN A 693 -4.18 -21.04 29.71
CA GLN A 693 -3.27 -22.13 30.05
C GLN A 693 -2.10 -22.28 29.06
N ARG A 694 -2.02 -21.43 28.02
CA ARG A 694 -0.98 -21.44 26.97
C ARG A 694 -0.87 -22.76 26.21
N VAL A 695 -1.98 -23.38 25.89
CA VAL A 695 -2.00 -24.49 24.95
C VAL A 695 -1.41 -24.03 23.62
N PRO A 696 -0.62 -24.85 22.88
CA PRO A 696 -0.09 -24.51 21.56
C PRO A 696 -1.19 -23.96 20.64
N VAL A 697 -0.86 -22.94 19.84
CA VAL A 697 -1.86 -22.21 19.03
C VAL A 697 -2.49 -23.13 17.98
N GLY A 698 -1.71 -24.04 17.40
CA GLY A 698 -2.21 -25.04 16.45
C GLY A 698 -3.27 -25.95 17.07
N ASP A 699 -3.04 -26.45 18.28
CA ASP A 699 -3.98 -27.30 19.01
C ASP A 699 -5.22 -26.53 19.48
N LEU A 700 -5.04 -25.28 19.90
CA LEU A 700 -6.13 -24.37 20.27
C LEU A 700 -7.04 -24.10 19.06
N LEU A 701 -6.45 -23.85 17.89
CA LEU A 701 -7.19 -23.57 16.65
C LEU A 701 -7.96 -24.83 16.16
N GLU A 702 -7.36 -26.00 16.21
CA GLU A 702 -8.01 -27.26 15.84
C GLU A 702 -9.22 -27.53 16.77
N ALA A 703 -9.03 -27.39 18.09
CA ALA A 703 -10.10 -27.49 19.07
C ALA A 703 -11.23 -26.47 18.83
N LEU A 704 -10.86 -25.23 18.52
CA LEU A 704 -11.79 -24.15 18.20
C LEU A 704 -12.67 -24.50 16.99
N LEU A 705 -12.08 -24.93 15.89
CA LEU A 705 -12.79 -25.27 14.65
C LEU A 705 -13.76 -26.45 14.85
N SER A 706 -13.34 -27.43 15.64
CA SER A 706 -14.17 -28.59 15.98
C SER A 706 -15.31 -28.22 16.96
N GLU A 707 -14.98 -27.62 18.12
CA GLU A 707 -15.95 -27.39 19.20
C GLU A 707 -16.97 -26.30 18.88
N THR A 708 -16.65 -25.35 18.00
CA THR A 708 -17.61 -24.38 17.49
C THR A 708 -18.53 -24.94 16.40
N GLY A 709 -18.28 -26.17 15.92
CA GLY A 709 -18.98 -26.81 14.82
C GLY A 709 -18.75 -26.14 13.47
N TYR A 710 -17.60 -25.46 13.29
CA TYR A 710 -17.32 -24.72 12.06
C TYR A 710 -17.04 -25.67 10.89
N VAL A 711 -16.20 -26.69 11.11
CA VAL A 711 -15.90 -27.73 10.12
C VAL A 711 -17.16 -28.56 9.81
N ASP A 712 -17.90 -29.00 10.84
CA ASP A 712 -19.15 -29.78 10.66
C ASP A 712 -20.17 -29.03 9.77
N ALA A 713 -20.25 -27.69 9.93
CA ALA A 713 -21.15 -26.88 9.12
C ALA A 713 -20.72 -26.80 7.65
N LEU A 714 -19.42 -26.76 7.37
CA LEU A 714 -18.88 -26.81 6.00
C LEU A 714 -19.06 -28.20 5.37
N GLU A 715 -18.80 -29.28 6.11
CA GLU A 715 -19.01 -30.64 5.64
C GLU A 715 -20.50 -30.91 5.29
N ALA A 716 -21.43 -30.32 6.04
CA ALA A 716 -22.85 -30.41 5.78
C ALA A 716 -23.29 -29.74 4.46
N GLU A 717 -22.53 -28.76 3.93
CA GLU A 717 -22.80 -28.12 2.64
C GLU A 717 -22.61 -29.09 1.46
N ARG A 718 -21.69 -30.05 1.54
CA ARG A 718 -21.39 -31.09 0.52
C ARG A 718 -21.06 -30.50 -0.88
N THR A 719 -20.37 -29.36 -0.93
CA THR A 719 -19.96 -28.71 -2.17
C THR A 719 -18.43 -28.75 -2.31
N PHE A 720 -17.92 -28.68 -3.55
CA PHE A 720 -16.47 -28.56 -3.79
C PHE A 720 -15.90 -27.26 -3.18
N GLU A 721 -16.69 -26.19 -3.16
CA GLU A 721 -16.31 -24.92 -2.54
C GLU A 721 -16.14 -25.05 -1.02
N ALA A 722 -17.05 -25.80 -0.34
CA ALA A 722 -16.93 -26.08 1.08
C ALA A 722 -15.70 -26.96 1.38
N GLN A 723 -15.41 -27.95 0.53
CA GLN A 723 -14.21 -28.77 0.67
C GLN A 723 -12.93 -27.93 0.56
N GLY A 724 -12.86 -27.01 -0.40
CA GLY A 724 -11.73 -26.09 -0.52
C GLY A 724 -11.58 -25.14 0.68
N ARG A 725 -12.68 -24.74 1.34
CA ARG A 725 -12.62 -23.96 2.59
C ARG A 725 -12.09 -24.80 3.75
N ILE A 726 -12.44 -26.09 3.84
CA ILE A 726 -11.89 -27.00 4.85
C ILE A 726 -10.38 -27.15 4.66
N GLU A 727 -9.92 -27.40 3.44
CA GLU A 727 -8.48 -27.46 3.11
C GLU A 727 -7.73 -26.17 3.50
N ASN A 728 -8.35 -24.99 3.30
CA ASN A 728 -7.76 -23.71 3.75
C ASN A 728 -7.65 -23.64 5.29
N LEU A 729 -8.65 -24.15 6.02
CA LEU A 729 -8.60 -24.20 7.49
C LEU A 729 -7.54 -25.18 7.99
N GLU A 730 -7.37 -26.33 7.35
CA GLU A 730 -6.30 -27.29 7.66
C GLU A 730 -4.92 -26.65 7.44
N GLN A 731 -4.73 -25.90 6.36
CA GLN A 731 -3.50 -25.13 6.10
C GLN A 731 -3.25 -24.07 7.19
N LEU A 732 -4.31 -23.42 7.70
CA LEU A 732 -4.16 -22.45 8.80
C LEU A 732 -3.72 -23.13 10.09
N VAL A 733 -4.26 -24.32 10.41
CA VAL A 733 -3.85 -25.11 11.57
C VAL A 733 -2.38 -25.54 11.45
N GLU A 734 -1.95 -25.97 10.25
CA GLU A 734 -0.57 -26.36 10.03
C GLU A 734 0.39 -25.15 10.16
N ALA A 735 0.03 -24.00 9.61
CA ALA A 735 0.79 -22.77 9.78
C ALA A 735 0.89 -22.33 11.26
N ALA A 736 -0.14 -22.57 12.06
CA ALA A 736 -0.10 -22.33 13.51
C ALA A 736 0.82 -23.33 14.23
N ARG A 737 0.85 -24.60 13.84
CA ARG A 737 1.78 -25.62 14.37
C ARG A 737 3.24 -25.30 14.01
N GLU A 738 3.49 -24.85 12.79
CA GLU A 738 4.82 -24.37 12.41
C GLU A 738 5.27 -23.17 13.27
N PHE A 739 4.35 -22.22 13.53
CA PHE A 739 4.63 -21.12 14.45
C PHE A 739 4.97 -21.61 15.85
N ASP A 740 4.21 -22.55 16.41
CA ASP A 740 4.49 -23.15 17.72
C ASP A 740 5.87 -23.82 17.77
N ALA A 741 6.28 -24.49 16.68
CA ALA A 741 7.57 -25.20 16.61
C ALA A 741 8.77 -24.24 16.46
N ARG A 742 8.67 -23.17 15.64
CA ARG A 742 9.79 -22.24 15.40
C ARG A 742 9.85 -21.09 16.39
N GLY A 743 8.74 -20.77 17.06
CA GLY A 743 8.54 -19.54 17.83
C GLY A 743 8.29 -18.30 16.94
N PRO A 744 8.18 -17.11 17.57
CA PRO A 744 7.92 -15.86 16.83
C PRO A 744 9.03 -15.55 15.83
N ALA A 745 8.68 -14.97 14.67
CA ALA A 745 9.63 -14.56 13.62
C ALA A 745 10.66 -13.52 14.11
N SER A 746 10.34 -12.78 15.16
CA SER A 746 11.29 -11.86 15.83
C SER A 746 12.46 -12.56 16.52
N GLY A 747 12.42 -13.89 16.67
CA GLY A 747 13.46 -14.68 17.35
C GLY A 747 13.53 -14.49 18.87
N GLU A 748 12.66 -13.68 19.46
CA GLU A 748 12.57 -13.42 20.89
C GLU A 748 11.11 -13.53 21.37
N GLY A 749 10.91 -14.12 22.54
CA GLY A 749 9.63 -14.33 23.19
C GLY A 749 9.12 -15.76 23.07
N GLU A 750 8.04 -16.05 23.78
CA GLU A 750 7.36 -17.34 23.75
C GLU A 750 6.34 -17.36 22.60
N ALA A 751 6.14 -18.53 22.01
CA ALA A 751 5.02 -18.76 21.09
C ALA A 751 3.72 -18.69 21.88
N THR A 752 2.99 -17.58 21.74
CA THR A 752 1.72 -17.33 22.43
C THR A 752 0.65 -16.95 21.42
N LEU A 753 -0.62 -17.04 21.82
CA LEU A 753 -1.74 -16.57 20.99
C LEU A 753 -1.55 -15.10 20.56
N ASP A 754 -1.12 -14.23 21.48
CA ASP A 754 -0.92 -12.79 21.19
C ASP A 754 0.18 -12.56 20.13
N THR A 755 1.31 -13.30 20.22
CA THR A 755 2.40 -13.20 19.24
C THR A 755 2.01 -13.80 17.88
N TYR A 756 1.23 -14.87 17.86
CA TYR A 756 0.67 -15.44 16.63
C TYR A 756 -0.27 -14.47 15.91
N LEU A 757 -1.23 -13.90 16.64
CA LEU A 757 -2.17 -12.92 16.08
C LEU A 757 -1.44 -11.68 15.54
N GLN A 758 -0.45 -11.18 16.26
CA GLN A 758 0.35 -10.07 15.80
C GLN A 758 1.11 -10.40 14.51
N GLU A 759 1.76 -11.56 14.44
CA GLU A 759 2.50 -11.99 13.24
C GLU A 759 1.56 -12.19 12.05
N THR A 760 0.41 -12.82 12.28
CA THR A 760 -0.61 -13.05 11.25
C THR A 760 -1.18 -11.75 10.69
N MET A 761 -1.46 -10.76 11.54
CA MET A 761 -2.00 -9.47 11.11
C MET A 761 -0.98 -8.57 10.40
N LEU A 762 0.32 -8.78 10.64
CA LEU A 762 1.39 -8.00 10.03
C LEU A 762 1.93 -8.60 8.72
N ARG A 763 1.42 -9.77 8.27
CA ARG A 763 1.84 -10.38 6.99
C ARG A 763 1.43 -9.52 5.80
N ALA A 764 2.37 -9.31 4.87
CA ALA A 764 2.14 -8.61 3.60
C ALA A 764 1.97 -9.61 2.43
N ASP A 765 1.38 -9.15 1.31
CA ASP A 765 1.13 -9.98 0.11
C ASP A 765 2.40 -10.63 -0.48
N ALA A 766 3.53 -9.92 -0.36
CA ALA A 766 4.81 -10.40 -0.88
C ALA A 766 5.36 -11.62 -0.09
N ASP A 767 4.82 -11.90 1.10
CA ASP A 767 5.28 -12.98 1.97
C ASP A 767 4.72 -14.36 1.56
N ASP A 768 3.75 -14.43 0.64
CA ASP A 768 3.06 -15.66 0.24
C ASP A 768 3.72 -16.39 -0.98
N ARG A 769 4.90 -15.95 -1.43
CA ARG A 769 5.58 -16.58 -2.57
C ARG A 769 6.16 -17.96 -2.19
N ARG A 770 5.83 -18.97 -2.99
CA ARG A 770 6.40 -20.33 -2.91
C ARG A 770 7.36 -20.57 -4.08
N ASP A 771 8.66 -20.55 -3.82
CA ASP A 771 9.70 -20.63 -4.85
C ASP A 771 10.00 -22.07 -5.37
N ASP A 772 9.52 -23.11 -4.69
CA ASP A 772 9.87 -24.51 -4.89
C ASP A 772 8.83 -25.35 -5.64
N GLU A 773 7.68 -24.82 -6.01
CA GLU A 773 6.57 -25.57 -6.62
C GLU A 773 6.61 -25.63 -8.16
N GLY A 774 7.63 -25.10 -8.83
CA GLY A 774 7.73 -25.09 -10.31
C GLY A 774 6.56 -24.36 -10.97
N LEU A 775 6.09 -23.24 -10.40
CA LEU A 775 4.94 -22.45 -10.83
C LEU A 775 5.38 -21.15 -11.51
N VAL A 776 4.64 -20.72 -12.55
CA VAL A 776 4.78 -19.38 -13.13
C VAL A 776 4.22 -18.35 -12.17
N THR A 777 4.93 -17.25 -11.90
CA THR A 777 4.49 -16.22 -10.97
C THR A 777 3.79 -15.08 -11.70
N LEU A 778 2.55 -14.78 -11.30
CA LEU A 778 1.76 -13.64 -11.77
C LEU A 778 1.64 -12.61 -10.67
N MET A 779 1.98 -11.34 -10.94
CA MET A 779 1.88 -10.28 -9.91
C MET A 779 1.72 -8.89 -10.50
N THR A 780 1.29 -7.94 -9.67
CA THR A 780 1.34 -6.52 -10.05
C THR A 780 2.77 -5.98 -9.96
N LEU A 781 3.07 -4.93 -10.73
CA LEU A 781 4.36 -4.22 -10.61
C LEU A 781 4.62 -3.69 -9.19
N HIS A 782 3.57 -3.36 -8.43
CA HIS A 782 3.70 -2.92 -7.04
C HIS A 782 4.20 -4.03 -6.11
N ASN A 783 3.69 -5.25 -6.31
CA ASN A 783 4.10 -6.41 -5.51
C ASN A 783 5.48 -6.93 -5.90
N ALA A 784 5.94 -6.62 -7.13
CA ALA A 784 7.28 -6.97 -7.59
C ALA A 784 8.39 -6.14 -6.92
N LYS A 785 8.06 -4.97 -6.36
CA LYS A 785 9.04 -4.13 -5.67
C LYS A 785 9.45 -4.77 -4.34
N GLY A 786 10.75 -5.02 -4.17
CA GLY A 786 11.30 -5.66 -2.99
C GLY A 786 11.40 -7.20 -3.05
N LEU A 787 11.08 -7.79 -4.23
CA LEU A 787 11.29 -9.22 -4.50
C LEU A 787 12.62 -9.46 -5.20
#